data_c1b95627a1d6a1a25d33493fdb5ea1b9
#
_entry.id   c1b95627a1d6a1a25d33493fdb5ea1b9
#
_cell.length_a   1.000
_cell.length_b   1.000
_cell.length_c   1.000
_cell.angle_alpha   90.00
_cell.angle_beta   90.00
_cell.angle_gamma   90.00
#
_symmetry.space_group_name_H-M   'P 1'
#
loop_
_entity.id
_entity.type
_entity.pdbx_description
1 polymer ?
#
loop_
_entity_poly.entity_id
_entity_poly.type
_entity_poly.pdbx_seq_one_letter_code
_entity_poly.pdbx_strand_id
1 'polypeptide(L)'
;MSQLLPSLVELDQHAQAEPEFATWRVGFGPFEHALETQAAVFRLAHQLVQAGHQPDLASVYRLLQAVDRVASAGLWLVVHMTYARQVHLDGSPLAAEDFKQHPEGHTGGALNMVPAYAGYLALNALTGRTRAWLMGQGHCVAAVDALNLLTGNLHPEQAQAYAGGEAGMNRLLQDFYGYGQAADGSPLAPLGSHVNPHTAGGIAEGGYLGFAELQYAHMPLPGETLVAFLSDGAAEEQRGSDWIPRWWRAEDCGVALPVMIANGRRIEQRTALGTEQGLEDFRQHLSQCGFDPMPFDGRDPAAFVTTLWEMELRLERRVEEKARGILNYPLPMPYGIAETVKGFGFYGAGSNAAHNLPLPGNPSRDEQSRDLFNEHAARLFVAQQELAASLELFTRSRQGRTLERDNPLASRRPPAPTMPKLNYRDDACSPMAAVDRFFVELTAANPALRPRVGNPDELASNRLGGVLKALKHRVIEPESELEAVDGAIITALNEEAVVSACLANQGGLNLVASYEAFCVKMLGVVRQSIIFSRQQKEIGRPAGWLGWPLIATSHTWENGKNQQSHQDTTFCEALLGEMNDMVRVLFPADHNSALALLPSIYQARGELACLVMPKRDRPCYFDQAQAEQLARDGAIVVEEQPGNEALLLIANGSYQLGEMLRAAKRLKEADCAYRLVYLQEPGRFRGPRDHWEVVARASEGVAERLFPDAMEMRVLLTHMRPEVARGHLWPILPDARKCSALGYRNRGGTLDEFGMQFANRASWANVLAACARLRNVPRTALLTRDEAAAVAGKGDPQILRGDA
;
A
#
# COMPACT_ATOMS: atom_id res chain seq x y z
N MET A 1 -28.94 -20.40 -19.24
CA MET A 1 -28.71 -21.54 -20.19
C MET A 1 -27.22 -21.60 -20.47
N SER A 2 -26.51 -22.66 -20.08
CA SER A 2 -25.12 -22.84 -20.51
C SER A 2 -25.20 -23.09 -22.03
N GLN A 3 -24.83 -22.12 -22.83
CA GLN A 3 -24.62 -22.34 -24.26
C GLN A 3 -23.48 -23.34 -24.35
N LEU A 4 -23.76 -24.50 -24.96
CA LEU A 4 -22.77 -25.51 -25.29
C LEU A 4 -21.63 -24.86 -26.07
N LEU A 5 -20.38 -25.22 -25.76
CA LEU A 5 -19.23 -24.80 -26.56
C LEU A 5 -19.43 -25.23 -28.01
N PRO A 6 -19.09 -24.41 -29.02
CA PRO A 6 -19.15 -24.82 -30.40
C PRO A 6 -18.25 -26.04 -30.62
N SER A 7 -18.74 -26.99 -31.38
CA SER A 7 -18.00 -28.19 -31.77
C SER A 7 -16.86 -27.85 -32.73
N LEU A 8 -15.88 -28.72 -32.86
CA LEU A 8 -14.79 -28.57 -33.82
C LEU A 8 -15.33 -28.36 -35.26
N VAL A 9 -16.41 -29.07 -35.63
CA VAL A 9 -17.06 -28.93 -36.95
C VAL A 9 -17.64 -27.53 -37.15
N GLU A 10 -18.26 -26.94 -36.12
CA GLU A 10 -18.77 -25.56 -36.18
C GLU A 10 -17.64 -24.53 -36.27
N LEU A 11 -16.53 -24.75 -35.55
CA LEU A 11 -15.36 -23.88 -35.64
C LEU A 11 -14.69 -23.95 -37.04
N ASP A 12 -14.64 -25.13 -37.64
CA ASP A 12 -14.11 -25.33 -39.00
C ASP A 12 -15.02 -24.68 -40.07
N GLN A 13 -16.34 -24.80 -39.93
CA GLN A 13 -17.30 -24.10 -40.79
C GLN A 13 -17.19 -22.58 -40.63
N HIS A 14 -17.01 -22.09 -39.40
CA HIS A 14 -16.80 -20.66 -39.14
C HIS A 14 -15.52 -20.18 -39.79
N ALA A 15 -14.42 -20.93 -39.69
CA ALA A 15 -13.14 -20.58 -40.33
C ALA A 15 -13.22 -20.51 -41.85
N GLN A 16 -14.11 -21.31 -42.47
CA GLN A 16 -14.37 -21.22 -43.91
C GLN A 16 -15.16 -19.97 -44.29
N ALA A 17 -16.05 -19.50 -43.40
CA ALA A 17 -16.86 -18.30 -43.60
C ALA A 17 -16.15 -17.01 -43.26
N GLU A 18 -15.25 -17.03 -42.26
CA GLU A 18 -14.54 -15.87 -41.70
C GLU A 18 -13.02 -16.03 -41.88
N PRO A 19 -12.42 -15.48 -42.93
CA PRO A 19 -10.99 -15.63 -43.22
C PRO A 19 -10.10 -15.07 -42.13
N GLU A 20 -10.53 -14.01 -41.42
CA GLU A 20 -9.78 -13.42 -40.33
C GLU A 20 -9.74 -14.35 -39.10
N PHE A 21 -10.82 -15.11 -38.83
CA PHE A 21 -10.80 -16.16 -37.82
C PHE A 21 -9.86 -17.31 -38.21
N ALA A 22 -9.92 -17.75 -39.49
CA ALA A 22 -9.03 -18.78 -40.00
C ALA A 22 -7.54 -18.38 -39.85
N THR A 23 -7.22 -17.11 -40.13
CA THR A 23 -5.87 -16.59 -39.97
C THR A 23 -5.45 -16.54 -38.51
N TRP A 24 -6.35 -16.08 -37.62
CA TRP A 24 -6.05 -15.99 -36.16
C TRP A 24 -5.84 -17.40 -35.56
N ARG A 25 -6.61 -18.40 -35.93
CA ARG A 25 -6.49 -19.80 -35.42
C ARG A 25 -5.10 -20.41 -35.59
N VAL A 26 -4.33 -19.96 -36.57
CA VAL A 26 -2.97 -20.48 -36.83
C VAL A 26 -2.01 -20.08 -35.72
N GLY A 27 -2.31 -18.98 -35.01
CA GLY A 27 -1.43 -18.40 -34.03
C GLY A 27 -0.30 -17.58 -34.64
N PHE A 28 0.57 -17.02 -33.77
CA PHE A 28 1.75 -16.25 -34.17
C PHE A 28 2.88 -16.40 -33.15
N GLY A 29 4.12 -16.54 -33.62
CA GLY A 29 5.29 -16.65 -32.75
C GLY A 29 5.17 -17.83 -31.76
N PRO A 30 5.25 -17.61 -30.44
CA PRO A 30 5.08 -18.70 -29.46
C PRO A 30 3.62 -19.01 -29.10
N PHE A 31 2.65 -18.30 -29.69
CA PHE A 31 1.24 -18.41 -29.32
C PHE A 31 0.50 -19.41 -30.20
N GLU A 32 -0.09 -20.40 -29.55
CA GLU A 32 -0.97 -21.41 -30.14
C GLU A 32 -2.32 -21.32 -29.40
N HIS A 33 -3.41 -21.41 -30.17
CA HIS A 33 -4.76 -21.29 -29.61
C HIS A 33 -5.41 -22.69 -29.41
N ALA A 34 -5.58 -23.10 -28.15
CA ALA A 34 -6.29 -24.32 -27.81
C ALA A 34 -7.75 -24.26 -28.31
N LEU A 35 -8.37 -25.44 -28.54
CA LEU A 35 -9.76 -25.51 -29.02
C LEU A 35 -10.75 -24.80 -28.09
N GLU A 36 -10.51 -24.86 -26.78
CA GLU A 36 -11.30 -24.16 -25.76
C GLU A 36 -11.21 -22.65 -25.95
N THR A 37 -10.01 -22.10 -26.21
CA THR A 37 -9.81 -20.68 -26.51
C THR A 37 -10.49 -20.27 -27.81
N GLN A 38 -10.36 -21.10 -28.87
CA GLN A 38 -11.02 -20.84 -30.16
C GLN A 38 -12.54 -20.78 -30.00
N ALA A 39 -13.12 -21.70 -29.24
CA ALA A 39 -14.55 -21.74 -28.94
C ALA A 39 -14.99 -20.53 -28.08
N ALA A 40 -14.16 -20.10 -27.14
CA ALA A 40 -14.42 -18.91 -26.31
C ALA A 40 -14.35 -17.63 -27.14
N VAL A 41 -13.36 -17.50 -28.03
CA VAL A 41 -13.21 -16.38 -28.97
C VAL A 41 -14.37 -16.30 -29.95
N PHE A 42 -14.81 -17.41 -30.49
CA PHE A 42 -16.02 -17.44 -31.33
C PHE A 42 -17.23 -16.82 -30.64
N ARG A 43 -17.49 -17.20 -29.37
CA ARG A 43 -18.59 -16.63 -28.57
C ARG A 43 -18.37 -15.15 -28.25
N LEU A 44 -17.17 -14.79 -27.83
CA LEU A 44 -16.80 -13.42 -27.53
C LEU A 44 -17.07 -12.49 -28.73
N ALA A 45 -16.63 -12.88 -29.93
CA ALA A 45 -16.79 -12.08 -31.13
C ALA A 45 -18.28 -11.79 -31.41
N HIS A 46 -19.14 -12.81 -31.34
CA HIS A 46 -20.58 -12.61 -31.50
C HIS A 46 -21.20 -11.73 -30.45
N GLN A 47 -20.79 -11.91 -29.17
CA GLN A 47 -21.27 -11.06 -28.07
C GLN A 47 -20.86 -9.60 -28.25
N LEU A 48 -19.61 -9.33 -28.63
CA LEU A 48 -19.11 -7.96 -28.84
C LEU A 48 -19.81 -7.25 -30.00
N VAL A 49 -20.07 -7.94 -31.09
CA VAL A 49 -20.83 -7.40 -32.25
C VAL A 49 -22.28 -7.17 -31.85
N GLN A 50 -22.91 -8.14 -31.17
CA GLN A 50 -24.32 -8.00 -30.70
C GLN A 50 -24.48 -6.85 -29.70
N ALA A 51 -23.49 -6.64 -28.84
CA ALA A 51 -23.48 -5.53 -27.87
C ALA A 51 -23.10 -4.17 -28.51
N GLY A 52 -22.74 -4.15 -29.80
CA GLY A 52 -22.33 -2.93 -30.53
C GLY A 52 -20.95 -2.41 -30.14
N HIS A 53 -20.12 -3.23 -29.49
CA HIS A 53 -18.72 -2.87 -29.17
C HIS A 53 -17.82 -2.92 -30.40
N GLN A 54 -18.11 -3.81 -31.36
CA GLN A 54 -17.39 -3.94 -32.63
C GLN A 54 -18.37 -3.95 -33.81
N PRO A 55 -17.97 -3.41 -34.97
CA PRO A 55 -18.85 -3.32 -36.12
C PRO A 55 -19.15 -4.67 -36.77
N ASP A 56 -18.17 -5.59 -36.76
CA ASP A 56 -18.27 -6.91 -37.38
C ASP A 56 -17.28 -7.91 -36.73
N LEU A 57 -17.44 -9.21 -37.07
CA LEU A 57 -16.61 -10.29 -36.55
C LEU A 57 -15.15 -10.15 -37.02
N ALA A 58 -14.94 -9.73 -38.25
CA ALA A 58 -13.61 -9.55 -38.84
C ALA A 58 -12.77 -8.52 -38.05
N SER A 59 -13.41 -7.45 -37.57
CA SER A 59 -12.74 -6.44 -36.72
C SER A 59 -12.25 -7.03 -35.38
N VAL A 60 -13.04 -7.94 -34.77
CA VAL A 60 -12.60 -8.64 -33.55
C VAL A 60 -11.38 -9.51 -33.85
N TYR A 61 -11.45 -10.33 -34.87
CA TYR A 61 -10.37 -11.27 -35.22
C TYR A 61 -9.08 -10.55 -35.65
N ARG A 62 -9.18 -9.47 -36.42
CA ARG A 62 -8.00 -8.61 -36.76
C ARG A 62 -7.33 -8.06 -35.50
N LEU A 63 -8.12 -7.60 -34.51
CA LEU A 63 -7.51 -7.13 -33.26
C LEU A 63 -6.85 -8.27 -32.49
N LEU A 64 -7.42 -9.47 -32.45
CA LEU A 64 -6.80 -10.64 -31.81
C LEU A 64 -5.50 -11.05 -32.49
N GLN A 65 -5.45 -11.04 -33.85
CA GLN A 65 -4.19 -11.23 -34.59
C GLN A 65 -3.13 -10.17 -34.21
N ALA A 66 -3.56 -8.91 -34.03
CA ALA A 66 -2.67 -7.84 -33.60
C ALA A 66 -2.18 -8.07 -32.17
N VAL A 67 -3.01 -8.59 -31.27
CA VAL A 67 -2.63 -8.93 -29.88
C VAL A 67 -1.51 -9.96 -29.85
N ASP A 68 -1.60 -11.03 -30.65
CA ASP A 68 -0.56 -12.06 -30.72
C ASP A 68 0.79 -11.46 -31.15
N ARG A 69 0.78 -10.58 -32.15
CA ARG A 69 2.00 -9.89 -32.64
C ARG A 69 2.55 -8.94 -31.57
N VAL A 70 1.70 -8.13 -30.94
CA VAL A 70 2.10 -7.18 -29.89
C VAL A 70 2.64 -7.93 -28.67
N ALA A 71 2.01 -9.04 -28.27
CA ALA A 71 2.51 -9.88 -27.20
C ALA A 71 3.84 -10.54 -27.53
N SER A 72 4.02 -11.05 -28.78
CA SER A 72 5.31 -11.61 -29.23
C SER A 72 6.42 -10.55 -29.20
N ALA A 73 6.15 -9.34 -29.72
CA ALA A 73 7.07 -8.21 -29.63
C ALA A 73 7.34 -7.80 -28.19
N GLY A 74 6.35 -7.90 -27.29
CA GLY A 74 6.50 -7.69 -25.85
C GLY A 74 7.46 -8.67 -25.21
N LEU A 75 7.31 -9.98 -25.50
CA LEU A 75 8.25 -11.01 -25.03
C LEU A 75 9.67 -10.73 -25.55
N TRP A 76 9.78 -10.41 -26.85
CA TRP A 76 11.06 -10.04 -27.46
C TRP A 76 11.71 -8.85 -26.76
N LEU A 77 10.97 -7.80 -26.49
CA LEU A 77 11.50 -6.61 -25.83
C LEU A 77 11.90 -6.89 -24.37
N VAL A 78 11.14 -7.69 -23.63
CA VAL A 78 11.48 -8.09 -22.23
C VAL A 78 12.82 -8.80 -22.15
N VAL A 79 13.10 -9.75 -23.06
CA VAL A 79 14.40 -10.45 -23.04
C VAL A 79 15.54 -9.52 -23.45
N HIS A 80 15.30 -8.59 -24.36
CA HIS A 80 16.28 -7.56 -24.71
C HIS A 80 16.50 -6.57 -23.56
N MET A 81 15.47 -6.11 -22.85
CA MET A 81 15.60 -5.27 -21.65
C MET A 81 16.51 -5.93 -20.59
N THR A 82 16.42 -7.25 -20.46
CA THR A 82 17.23 -8.00 -19.50
C THR A 82 18.70 -8.09 -19.93
N TYR A 83 18.97 -8.49 -21.17
CA TYR A 83 20.30 -8.89 -21.60
C TYR A 83 21.03 -7.90 -22.51
N ALA A 84 20.30 -7.10 -23.32
CA ALA A 84 20.84 -6.28 -24.38
C ALA A 84 20.88 -4.79 -24.00
N ARG A 85 21.75 -4.04 -24.66
CA ARG A 85 21.85 -2.58 -24.58
C ARG A 85 21.36 -1.90 -25.86
N GLN A 86 21.13 -2.67 -26.91
CA GLN A 86 20.52 -2.22 -28.17
C GLN A 86 19.72 -3.33 -28.84
N VAL A 87 18.84 -2.95 -29.74
CA VAL A 87 18.03 -3.83 -30.58
C VAL A 87 18.36 -3.61 -32.04
N HIS A 88 18.11 -4.64 -32.86
CA HIS A 88 18.12 -4.53 -34.32
C HIS A 88 16.69 -4.74 -34.81
N LEU A 89 16.06 -3.65 -35.34
CA LEU A 89 14.67 -3.69 -35.74
C LEU A 89 14.41 -4.48 -37.05
N ASP A 90 15.47 -4.85 -37.76
CA ASP A 90 15.42 -5.75 -38.92
C ASP A 90 15.44 -7.26 -38.50
N GLY A 91 15.59 -7.54 -37.19
CA GLY A 91 15.66 -8.89 -36.63
C GLY A 91 17.02 -9.56 -36.79
N SER A 92 18.06 -8.84 -37.22
CA SER A 92 19.42 -9.40 -37.29
C SER A 92 19.95 -9.79 -35.92
N PRO A 93 20.76 -10.87 -35.81
CA PRO A 93 21.34 -11.32 -34.57
C PRO A 93 22.19 -10.29 -33.89
N LEU A 94 22.19 -10.26 -32.54
CA LEU A 94 23.03 -9.38 -31.75
C LEU A 94 24.46 -9.89 -31.67
N ALA A 95 25.45 -8.98 -31.79
CA ALA A 95 26.85 -9.23 -31.57
C ALA A 95 27.22 -9.08 -30.09
N ALA A 96 28.45 -9.44 -29.68
CA ALA A 96 28.87 -9.40 -28.30
C ALA A 96 28.77 -8.02 -27.63
N GLU A 97 29.05 -6.95 -28.39
CA GLU A 97 28.99 -5.56 -27.98
C GLU A 97 27.56 -5.03 -27.76
N ASP A 98 26.57 -5.69 -28.34
CA ASP A 98 25.16 -5.32 -28.19
C ASP A 98 24.56 -5.74 -26.84
N PHE A 99 25.27 -6.58 -26.09
CA PHE A 99 24.84 -7.08 -24.81
C PHE A 99 25.36 -6.27 -23.62
N LYS A 100 24.62 -6.28 -22.53
CA LYS A 100 25.02 -5.68 -21.24
C LYS A 100 26.19 -6.44 -20.63
N GLN A 101 27.14 -5.72 -20.04
CA GLN A 101 28.23 -6.35 -19.26
C GLN A 101 27.73 -6.99 -17.97
N HIS A 102 26.67 -6.43 -17.42
CA HIS A 102 25.99 -6.89 -16.20
C HIS A 102 24.47 -6.95 -16.47
N PRO A 103 23.97 -8.04 -17.10
CA PRO A 103 22.55 -8.22 -17.31
C PRO A 103 21.84 -8.41 -15.97
N GLU A 104 20.68 -7.82 -15.82
CA GLU A 104 19.80 -7.95 -14.65
C GLU A 104 18.33 -7.93 -15.06
N GLY A 105 17.48 -8.64 -14.29
CA GLY A 105 16.04 -8.68 -14.48
C GLY A 105 15.38 -9.90 -13.87
N HIS A 106 14.07 -9.83 -13.68
CA HIS A 106 13.19 -10.93 -13.30
C HIS A 106 12.47 -11.48 -14.53
N THR A 107 13.23 -12.12 -15.42
CA THR A 107 12.77 -12.48 -16.76
C THR A 107 11.56 -13.41 -16.73
N GLY A 108 11.58 -14.45 -15.90
CA GLY A 108 10.55 -15.50 -15.94
C GLY A 108 9.16 -15.03 -15.57
N GLY A 109 9.03 -14.20 -14.54
CA GLY A 109 7.75 -13.62 -14.16
C GLY A 109 7.26 -12.58 -15.18
N ALA A 110 8.16 -11.74 -15.70
CA ALA A 110 7.83 -10.75 -16.70
C ALA A 110 7.32 -11.40 -18.00
N LEU A 111 7.96 -12.49 -18.47
CA LEU A 111 7.50 -13.22 -19.65
C LEU A 111 6.07 -13.79 -19.46
N ASN A 112 5.73 -14.28 -18.25
CA ASN A 112 4.37 -14.74 -17.96
C ASN A 112 3.35 -13.60 -17.90
N MET A 113 3.79 -12.38 -17.53
CA MET A 113 2.92 -11.22 -17.46
C MET A 113 2.61 -10.61 -18.82
N VAL A 114 3.43 -10.84 -19.85
CA VAL A 114 3.21 -10.29 -21.21
C VAL A 114 1.88 -10.75 -21.80
N PRO A 115 1.52 -12.06 -21.88
CA PRO A 115 0.21 -12.46 -22.38
C PRO A 115 -0.95 -11.88 -21.57
N ALA A 116 -0.80 -11.79 -20.24
CA ALA A 116 -1.82 -11.27 -19.34
C ALA A 116 -2.10 -9.78 -19.61
N TYR A 117 -1.05 -8.96 -19.65
CA TYR A 117 -1.21 -7.51 -19.87
C TYR A 117 -1.61 -7.19 -21.31
N ALA A 118 -1.12 -7.95 -22.31
CA ALA A 118 -1.56 -7.81 -23.70
C ALA A 118 -3.05 -8.14 -23.86
N GLY A 119 -3.53 -9.23 -23.23
CA GLY A 119 -4.95 -9.60 -23.23
C GLY A 119 -5.83 -8.56 -22.53
N TYR A 120 -5.36 -7.98 -21.42
CA TYR A 120 -6.03 -6.87 -20.75
C TYR A 120 -6.15 -5.63 -21.66
N LEU A 121 -5.06 -5.21 -22.33
CA LEU A 121 -5.07 -4.10 -23.27
C LEU A 121 -6.03 -4.35 -24.43
N ALA A 122 -6.05 -5.61 -24.93
CA ALA A 122 -6.93 -6.04 -26.01
C ALA A 122 -8.41 -5.97 -25.62
N LEU A 123 -8.77 -6.43 -24.42
CA LEU A 123 -10.16 -6.36 -23.95
C LEU A 123 -10.63 -4.90 -23.85
N ASN A 124 -9.76 -4.00 -23.35
CA ASN A 124 -10.06 -2.57 -23.32
C ASN A 124 -10.26 -2.00 -24.74
N ALA A 125 -9.41 -2.41 -25.69
CA ALA A 125 -9.52 -2.01 -27.10
C ALA A 125 -10.81 -2.54 -27.76
N LEU A 126 -11.16 -3.79 -27.53
CA LEU A 126 -12.36 -4.44 -28.08
C LEU A 126 -13.65 -3.84 -27.55
N THR A 127 -13.68 -3.44 -26.29
CA THR A 127 -14.91 -2.94 -25.63
C THR A 127 -15.00 -1.42 -25.63
N GLY A 128 -13.94 -0.68 -25.98
CA GLY A 128 -13.88 0.76 -25.84
C GLY A 128 -13.94 1.25 -24.39
N ARG A 129 -13.74 0.38 -23.41
CA ARG A 129 -13.77 0.65 -21.96
C ARG A 129 -12.39 0.44 -21.35
N THR A 130 -11.90 1.40 -20.58
CA THR A 130 -10.66 1.23 -19.81
C THR A 130 -10.98 0.72 -18.42
N ARG A 131 -10.52 -0.47 -18.12
CA ARG A 131 -10.55 -1.07 -16.79
C ARG A 131 -9.32 -0.60 -16.01
N ALA A 132 -9.45 -0.45 -14.71
CA ALA A 132 -8.29 -0.30 -13.85
C ALA A 132 -7.53 -1.64 -13.73
N TRP A 133 -6.25 -1.59 -13.36
CA TRP A 133 -5.47 -2.78 -13.12
C TRP A 133 -4.56 -2.63 -11.89
N LEU A 134 -4.19 -3.78 -11.33
CA LEU A 134 -3.30 -3.93 -10.19
C LEU A 134 -2.44 -5.16 -10.44
N MET A 135 -1.17 -5.12 -10.05
CA MET A 135 -0.24 -6.24 -10.19
C MET A 135 0.42 -6.55 -8.84
N GLY A 136 0.14 -7.74 -8.29
CA GLY A 136 0.71 -8.23 -7.03
C GLY A 136 2.17 -8.61 -7.16
N GLN A 137 2.56 -9.18 -8.30
CA GLN A 137 3.94 -9.50 -8.62
C GLN A 137 4.66 -8.30 -9.25
N GLY A 138 4.90 -7.26 -8.48
CA GLY A 138 5.50 -5.99 -8.97
C GLY A 138 6.83 -6.15 -9.71
N HIS A 139 7.58 -7.23 -9.42
CA HIS A 139 8.82 -7.57 -10.12
C HIS A 139 8.64 -7.97 -11.60
N CYS A 140 7.41 -8.12 -12.08
CA CYS A 140 7.12 -8.39 -13.49
C CYS A 140 6.94 -7.11 -14.33
N VAL A 141 7.32 -5.94 -13.82
CA VAL A 141 7.12 -4.62 -14.44
C VAL A 141 7.71 -4.49 -15.84
N ALA A 142 8.78 -5.22 -16.18
CA ALA A 142 9.36 -5.18 -17.51
C ALA A 142 8.36 -5.54 -18.62
N ALA A 143 7.38 -6.40 -18.36
CA ALA A 143 6.30 -6.70 -19.29
C ALA A 143 5.39 -5.48 -19.54
N VAL A 144 5.09 -4.75 -18.46
CA VAL A 144 4.26 -3.54 -18.52
C VAL A 144 4.99 -2.42 -19.26
N ASP A 145 6.27 -2.19 -18.93
CA ASP A 145 7.09 -1.18 -19.60
C ASP A 145 7.25 -1.48 -21.09
N ALA A 146 7.53 -2.74 -21.44
CA ALA A 146 7.66 -3.17 -22.84
C ALA A 146 6.36 -2.94 -23.63
N LEU A 147 5.22 -3.39 -23.11
CA LEU A 147 3.93 -3.26 -23.78
C LEU A 147 3.44 -1.81 -23.82
N ASN A 148 3.68 -1.02 -22.77
CA ASN A 148 3.36 0.41 -22.76
C ASN A 148 4.20 1.19 -23.77
N LEU A 149 5.49 0.88 -23.91
CA LEU A 149 6.33 1.47 -24.95
C LEU A 149 5.79 1.13 -26.35
N LEU A 150 5.60 -0.16 -26.64
CA LEU A 150 5.13 -0.62 -27.95
C LEU A 150 3.78 0.00 -28.31
N THR A 151 2.84 -0.01 -27.42
CA THR A 151 1.50 0.51 -27.66
C THR A 151 1.37 2.02 -27.49
N GLY A 152 2.44 2.75 -27.11
CA GLY A 152 2.40 4.20 -26.88
C GLY A 152 1.58 4.61 -25.65
N ASN A 153 1.47 3.73 -24.64
CA ASN A 153 0.77 3.96 -23.39
C ASN A 153 1.69 4.54 -22.30
N LEU A 154 2.66 5.35 -22.68
CA LEU A 154 3.60 6.00 -21.78
C LEU A 154 3.10 7.38 -21.34
N HIS A 155 3.45 7.80 -20.13
CA HIS A 155 3.30 9.20 -19.72
C HIS A 155 4.16 10.12 -20.60
N PRO A 156 3.80 11.41 -20.76
CA PRO A 156 4.51 12.33 -21.64
C PRO A 156 6.02 12.37 -21.40
N GLU A 157 6.45 12.38 -20.14
CA GLU A 157 7.87 12.42 -19.76
C GLU A 157 8.61 11.15 -20.20
N GLN A 158 7.99 9.98 -20.02
CA GLN A 158 8.54 8.71 -20.47
C GLN A 158 8.51 8.59 -22.00
N ALA A 159 7.41 9.06 -22.64
CA ALA A 159 7.32 9.09 -24.09
C ALA A 159 8.42 9.97 -24.70
N GLN A 160 8.74 11.11 -24.08
CA GLN A 160 9.85 11.94 -24.50
C GLN A 160 11.20 11.21 -24.41
N ALA A 161 11.38 10.36 -23.40
CA ALA A 161 12.62 9.62 -23.19
C ALA A 161 12.74 8.40 -24.11
N TYR A 162 11.65 7.63 -24.31
CA TYR A 162 11.70 6.27 -24.86
C TYR A 162 10.91 6.08 -26.17
N ALA A 163 10.02 6.99 -26.56
CA ALA A 163 9.37 6.91 -27.87
C ALA A 163 10.35 7.27 -29.00
N GLY A 164 10.05 6.82 -30.22
CA GLY A 164 10.84 7.17 -31.39
C GLY A 164 11.66 6.03 -31.99
N GLY A 165 11.12 4.80 -31.97
CA GLY A 165 11.69 3.65 -32.67
C GLY A 165 12.93 3.09 -31.99
N GLU A 166 13.94 2.69 -32.78
CA GLU A 166 15.15 2.01 -32.29
C GLU A 166 15.90 2.80 -31.22
N ALA A 167 16.07 4.10 -31.42
CA ALA A 167 16.79 4.95 -30.47
C ALA A 167 16.09 5.00 -29.08
N GLY A 168 14.77 5.09 -29.06
CA GLY A 168 13.98 5.07 -27.83
C GLY A 168 14.03 3.72 -27.14
N MET A 169 13.92 2.63 -27.90
CA MET A 169 14.07 1.27 -27.36
C MET A 169 15.46 1.04 -26.78
N ASN A 170 16.52 1.43 -27.50
CA ASN A 170 17.90 1.30 -27.03
C ASN A 170 18.12 2.08 -25.73
N ARG A 171 17.53 3.26 -25.60
CA ARG A 171 17.57 4.02 -24.37
C ARG A 171 16.85 3.30 -23.23
N LEU A 172 15.66 2.76 -23.47
CA LEU A 172 14.92 1.98 -22.45
C LEU A 172 15.75 0.78 -21.95
N LEU A 173 16.40 0.03 -22.88
CA LEU A 173 17.25 -1.08 -22.52
C LEU A 173 18.43 -0.66 -21.65
N GLN A 174 19.08 0.47 -22.00
CA GLN A 174 20.24 0.99 -21.27
C GLN A 174 19.86 1.53 -19.90
N ASP A 175 18.70 2.16 -19.80
CA ASP A 175 18.19 2.74 -18.54
C ASP A 175 17.63 1.67 -17.59
N PHE A 176 17.12 0.56 -18.12
CA PHE A 176 16.65 -0.57 -17.30
C PHE A 176 17.82 -1.20 -16.53
N TYR A 177 17.84 -1.00 -15.19
CA TYR A 177 18.99 -1.25 -14.31
C TYR A 177 20.25 -0.49 -14.72
N GLY A 178 20.11 0.72 -15.24
CA GLY A 178 21.24 1.54 -15.68
C GLY A 178 22.05 2.16 -14.54
N TYR A 179 21.50 2.28 -13.34
CA TYR A 179 22.14 2.81 -12.13
C TYR A 179 22.77 4.22 -12.25
N GLY A 180 22.36 4.99 -13.24
CA GLY A 180 22.80 6.37 -13.38
C GLY A 180 22.24 7.26 -12.27
N GLN A 181 23.04 8.22 -11.76
CA GLN A 181 22.68 9.09 -10.65
C GLN A 181 22.81 10.56 -11.04
N ALA A 182 21.87 11.39 -10.61
CA ALA A 182 21.95 12.82 -10.64
C ALA A 182 22.89 13.37 -9.53
N ALA A 183 23.21 14.66 -9.59
CA ALA A 183 24.11 15.29 -8.62
C ALA A 183 23.56 15.29 -7.18
N ASP A 184 22.26 15.24 -7.00
CA ASP A 184 21.58 15.13 -5.71
C ASP A 184 21.45 13.69 -5.20
N GLY A 185 21.95 12.70 -5.96
CA GLY A 185 21.87 11.26 -5.63
C GLY A 185 20.59 10.57 -6.08
N SER A 186 19.65 11.27 -6.71
CA SER A 186 18.45 10.65 -7.27
C SER A 186 18.77 9.81 -8.52
N PRO A 187 18.01 8.73 -8.81
CA PRO A 187 18.24 7.94 -10.02
C PRO A 187 17.87 8.73 -11.26
N LEU A 188 18.77 8.74 -12.28
CA LEU A 188 18.49 9.36 -13.58
C LEU A 188 17.39 8.61 -14.34
N ALA A 189 17.30 7.30 -14.14
CA ALA A 189 16.28 6.44 -14.73
C ALA A 189 15.81 5.44 -13.68
N PRO A 190 14.59 5.62 -13.14
CA PRO A 190 14.06 4.77 -12.07
C PRO A 190 13.50 3.45 -12.62
N LEU A 191 14.00 2.95 -13.74
CA LEU A 191 13.62 1.67 -14.34
C LEU A 191 14.36 0.53 -13.64
N GLY A 192 13.59 -0.32 -12.97
CA GLY A 192 14.11 -1.45 -12.21
C GLY A 192 13.12 -2.59 -12.13
N SER A 193 13.15 -3.36 -11.07
CA SER A 193 12.42 -4.63 -10.95
C SER A 193 11.02 -4.53 -10.37
N HIS A 194 10.50 -3.34 -10.07
CA HIS A 194 9.19 -3.23 -9.44
C HIS A 194 8.34 -2.13 -10.06
N VAL A 195 7.04 -2.38 -10.08
CA VAL A 195 6.04 -1.38 -10.47
C VAL A 195 6.18 -0.15 -9.58
N ASN A 196 6.23 1.00 -10.20
CA ASN A 196 6.23 2.29 -9.52
C ASN A 196 5.60 3.37 -10.43
N PRO A 197 5.24 4.55 -9.89
CA PRO A 197 4.62 5.61 -10.68
C PRO A 197 5.47 6.15 -11.82
N HIS A 198 6.79 6.03 -11.76
CA HIS A 198 7.67 6.52 -12.82
C HIS A 198 7.57 5.68 -14.10
N THR A 199 7.28 4.39 -13.98
CA THR A 199 7.30 3.44 -15.11
C THR A 199 5.92 2.95 -15.50
N ALA A 200 5.10 2.58 -14.57
CA ALA A 200 3.84 1.88 -14.83
C ALA A 200 2.60 2.78 -14.91
N GLY A 201 2.77 4.07 -15.13
CA GLY A 201 1.64 4.96 -15.34
C GLY A 201 0.88 5.31 -14.07
N GLY A 202 1.53 5.27 -12.91
CA GLY A 202 0.94 5.74 -11.66
C GLY A 202 -0.17 4.84 -11.11
N ILE A 203 -0.12 3.55 -11.33
CA ILE A 203 -1.05 2.60 -10.70
C ILE A 203 -0.73 2.44 -9.22
N ALA A 204 -1.75 2.08 -8.46
CA ALA A 204 -1.56 1.60 -7.10
C ALA A 204 -0.87 0.23 -7.16
N GLU A 205 0.30 0.12 -6.55
CA GLU A 205 1.03 -1.12 -6.49
C GLU A 205 0.51 -1.99 -5.35
N GLY A 206 0.19 -3.25 -5.63
CA GLY A 206 -0.06 -4.25 -4.59
C GLY A 206 1.22 -4.72 -3.90
N GLY A 207 2.36 -4.29 -4.43
CA GLY A 207 3.67 -4.58 -3.90
C GLY A 207 4.14 -6.03 -4.16
N TYR A 208 5.43 -6.20 -4.22
CA TYR A 208 6.04 -7.52 -4.29
C TYR A 208 5.83 -8.35 -3.00
N LEU A 209 5.26 -7.74 -1.96
CA LEU A 209 4.90 -8.42 -0.72
C LEU A 209 3.48 -9.04 -0.75
N GLY A 210 2.82 -9.02 -1.90
CA GLY A 210 1.54 -9.71 -2.09
C GLY A 210 0.31 -8.95 -1.57
N PHE A 211 0.38 -7.64 -1.36
CA PHE A 211 -0.75 -6.86 -0.84
C PHE A 211 -1.93 -6.76 -1.81
N ALA A 212 -1.72 -7.00 -3.09
CA ALA A 212 -2.78 -7.02 -4.08
C ALA A 212 -3.87 -8.02 -3.73
N GLU A 213 -3.51 -9.16 -3.17
CA GLU A 213 -4.41 -10.23 -2.75
C GLU A 213 -5.37 -9.79 -1.65
N LEU A 214 -5.00 -8.77 -0.86
CA LEU A 214 -5.82 -8.23 0.23
C LEU A 214 -6.59 -6.96 -0.15
N GLN A 215 -6.26 -6.33 -1.26
CA GLN A 215 -6.76 -4.99 -1.61
C GLN A 215 -7.84 -4.99 -2.70
N TYR A 216 -7.76 -5.88 -3.68
CA TYR A 216 -8.50 -5.76 -4.94
C TYR A 216 -10.03 -5.66 -4.78
N ALA A 217 -10.63 -6.29 -3.77
CA ALA A 217 -12.08 -6.23 -3.57
C ALA A 217 -12.58 -4.86 -3.07
N HIS A 218 -11.69 -4.07 -2.44
CA HIS A 218 -12.03 -2.77 -1.86
C HIS A 218 -11.63 -1.59 -2.74
N MET A 219 -10.84 -1.81 -3.81
CA MET A 219 -10.36 -0.73 -4.68
C MET A 219 -11.43 -0.15 -5.60
N PRO A 220 -12.19 -0.94 -6.38
CA PRO A 220 -13.15 -0.36 -7.30
C PRO A 220 -14.39 0.16 -6.57
N LEU A 221 -14.89 1.32 -7.01
CA LEU A 221 -16.17 1.87 -6.62
C LEU A 221 -17.27 1.35 -7.57
N PRO A 222 -18.56 1.42 -7.19
CA PRO A 222 -19.66 1.07 -8.09
C PRO A 222 -19.52 1.72 -9.46
N GLY A 223 -19.66 0.93 -10.52
CA GLY A 223 -19.46 1.36 -11.91
C GLY A 223 -18.01 1.25 -12.43
N GLU A 224 -17.04 0.96 -11.57
CA GLU A 224 -15.64 0.71 -11.95
C GLU A 224 -15.36 -0.79 -12.06
N THR A 225 -14.38 -1.15 -12.90
CA THR A 225 -13.85 -2.52 -13.01
C THR A 225 -12.35 -2.51 -12.75
N LEU A 226 -11.89 -3.44 -11.92
CA LEU A 226 -10.48 -3.68 -11.61
C LEU A 226 -10.08 -5.09 -12.03
N VAL A 227 -9.02 -5.21 -12.82
CA VAL A 227 -8.32 -6.47 -13.06
C VAL A 227 -7.12 -6.55 -12.12
N ALA A 228 -7.06 -7.58 -11.29
CA ALA A 228 -5.96 -7.81 -10.35
C ALA A 228 -5.14 -9.03 -10.80
N PHE A 229 -3.91 -8.81 -11.23
CA PHE A 229 -2.97 -9.88 -11.57
C PHE A 229 -2.23 -10.32 -10.31
N LEU A 230 -2.34 -11.60 -9.98
CA LEU A 230 -1.84 -12.20 -8.75
C LEU A 230 -0.81 -13.30 -9.08
N SER A 231 0.02 -13.68 -8.10
CA SER A 231 1.00 -14.74 -8.27
C SER A 231 0.66 -15.98 -7.42
N ASP A 232 1.01 -17.16 -7.94
CA ASP A 232 0.84 -18.41 -7.23
C ASP A 232 1.68 -18.50 -5.96
N GLY A 233 2.91 -17.97 -5.96
CA GLY A 233 3.74 -17.92 -4.77
C GLY A 233 3.16 -17.05 -3.65
N ALA A 234 2.55 -15.91 -3.98
CA ALA A 234 1.89 -15.06 -3.00
C ALA A 234 0.57 -15.71 -2.52
N ALA A 235 -0.22 -16.31 -3.40
CA ALA A 235 -1.48 -16.97 -3.05
C ALA A 235 -1.30 -18.09 -2.01
N GLU A 236 -0.19 -18.84 -2.04
CA GLU A 236 0.12 -19.87 -1.04
C GLU A 236 0.36 -19.30 0.36
N GLU A 237 0.81 -18.05 0.47
CA GLU A 237 1.36 -17.48 1.70
C GLU A 237 0.49 -16.35 2.26
N GLN A 238 -0.37 -15.73 1.45
CA GLN A 238 -1.22 -14.61 1.87
C GLN A 238 -2.45 -15.08 2.64
N ARG A 239 -2.49 -14.73 3.89
CA ARG A 239 -3.63 -15.03 4.77
C ARG A 239 -4.73 -13.97 4.65
N GLY A 240 -5.96 -14.43 4.52
CA GLY A 240 -7.15 -13.57 4.42
C GLY A 240 -7.58 -13.23 3.00
N SER A 241 -6.77 -13.48 1.97
CA SER A 241 -7.14 -13.28 0.57
C SER A 241 -8.19 -14.28 0.10
N ASP A 242 -8.15 -15.52 0.59
CA ASP A 242 -9.09 -16.60 0.31
C ASP A 242 -10.50 -16.33 0.87
N TRP A 243 -10.65 -15.39 1.81
CA TRP A 243 -11.94 -15.01 2.38
C TRP A 243 -12.52 -13.71 1.81
N ILE A 244 -11.93 -13.15 0.77
CA ILE A 244 -12.36 -11.89 0.14
C ILE A 244 -13.85 -11.88 -0.26
N PRO A 245 -14.48 -12.95 -0.80
CA PRO A 245 -15.90 -12.93 -1.17
C PRO A 245 -16.83 -12.55 -0.02
N ARG A 246 -16.46 -12.84 1.21
CA ARG A 246 -17.27 -12.45 2.38
C ARG A 246 -17.36 -10.94 2.60
N TRP A 247 -16.39 -10.17 2.09
CA TRP A 247 -16.34 -8.71 2.24
C TRP A 247 -16.85 -7.93 1.03
N TRP A 248 -16.84 -8.55 -0.15
CA TRP A 248 -17.30 -7.89 -1.37
C TRP A 248 -18.82 -7.71 -1.39
N ARG A 249 -19.30 -6.50 -1.77
CA ARG A 249 -20.72 -6.17 -1.92
C ARG A 249 -20.92 -5.29 -3.13
N ALA A 250 -21.92 -5.60 -3.96
CA ALA A 250 -22.23 -4.82 -5.15
C ALA A 250 -22.74 -3.40 -4.83
N GLU A 251 -23.27 -3.20 -3.63
CA GLU A 251 -23.82 -1.92 -3.19
C GLU A 251 -22.75 -0.84 -3.00
N ASP A 252 -21.53 -1.24 -2.70
CA ASP A 252 -20.43 -0.30 -2.41
C ASP A 252 -19.08 -0.66 -3.03
N CYS A 253 -18.99 -1.80 -3.73
CA CYS A 253 -17.80 -2.22 -4.47
C CYS A 253 -18.13 -2.33 -5.97
N GLY A 254 -17.17 -1.96 -6.81
CA GLY A 254 -17.22 -2.25 -8.23
C GLY A 254 -16.83 -3.69 -8.57
N VAL A 255 -16.72 -3.96 -9.86
CA VAL A 255 -16.34 -5.28 -10.37
C VAL A 255 -14.86 -5.53 -10.12
N ALA A 256 -14.53 -6.60 -9.40
CA ALA A 256 -13.16 -7.05 -9.14
C ALA A 256 -12.91 -8.40 -9.82
N LEU A 257 -11.86 -8.46 -10.65
CA LEU A 257 -11.49 -9.62 -11.47
C LEU A 257 -10.09 -10.11 -11.08
N PRO A 258 -9.95 -10.93 -10.02
CA PRO A 258 -8.67 -11.53 -9.65
C PRO A 258 -8.26 -12.62 -10.66
N VAL A 259 -7.01 -12.56 -11.14
CA VAL A 259 -6.42 -13.54 -12.05
C VAL A 259 -5.05 -13.92 -11.52
N MET A 260 -4.92 -15.15 -11.03
CA MET A 260 -3.64 -15.72 -10.62
C MET A 260 -2.89 -16.30 -11.82
N ILE A 261 -1.64 -15.90 -11.97
CA ILE A 261 -0.73 -16.48 -12.96
C ILE A 261 0.00 -17.66 -12.30
N ALA A 262 -0.49 -18.86 -12.61
CA ALA A 262 -0.01 -20.12 -12.05
C ALA A 262 1.15 -20.66 -12.89
N ASN A 263 2.38 -20.19 -12.63
CA ASN A 263 3.57 -20.67 -13.32
C ASN A 263 4.29 -21.83 -12.61
N GLY A 264 3.83 -22.22 -11.43
CA GLY A 264 4.27 -23.36 -10.66
C GLY A 264 5.60 -23.19 -9.94
N ARG A 265 6.16 -21.96 -9.90
CA ARG A 265 7.48 -21.72 -9.33
C ARG A 265 7.63 -20.37 -8.65
N ARG A 266 8.35 -20.34 -7.52
CA ARG A 266 8.76 -19.11 -6.83
C ARG A 266 10.28 -19.11 -6.59
N ILE A 267 10.94 -17.99 -6.79
CA ILE A 267 12.38 -17.82 -6.60
C ILE A 267 13.17 -19.05 -7.09
N GLU A 268 13.64 -19.92 -6.18
CA GLU A 268 14.50 -21.07 -6.45
C GLU A 268 13.79 -22.42 -6.28
N GLN A 269 12.46 -22.44 -6.10
CA GLN A 269 11.73 -23.67 -5.84
C GLN A 269 10.37 -23.73 -6.54
N ARG A 270 9.84 -24.94 -6.61
CA ARG A 270 8.49 -25.22 -7.07
C ARG A 270 7.48 -24.78 -5.99
N THR A 271 6.37 -24.19 -6.40
CA THR A 271 5.24 -23.92 -5.51
C THR A 271 4.47 -25.21 -5.21
N ALA A 272 3.71 -25.27 -4.11
CA ALA A 272 2.78 -26.36 -3.85
C ALA A 272 1.71 -26.42 -4.94
N LEU A 273 1.22 -25.26 -5.39
CA LEU A 273 0.28 -25.15 -6.51
C LEU A 273 0.86 -25.71 -7.83
N GLY A 274 2.18 -25.69 -8.02
CA GLY A 274 2.84 -26.27 -9.19
C GLY A 274 3.01 -27.78 -9.16
N THR A 275 2.54 -28.48 -8.13
CA THR A 275 2.56 -29.98 -8.09
C THR A 275 1.44 -30.54 -8.94
N GLU A 276 1.48 -31.86 -9.23
CA GLU A 276 0.50 -32.55 -10.10
C GLU A 276 -0.95 -32.33 -9.64
N GLN A 277 -1.20 -32.35 -8.34
CA GLN A 277 -2.53 -32.15 -7.74
C GLN A 277 -2.77 -30.72 -7.26
N GLY A 278 -1.73 -29.88 -7.18
CA GLY A 278 -1.78 -28.61 -6.45
C GLY A 278 -2.80 -27.60 -6.97
N LEU A 279 -2.96 -27.48 -8.28
CA LEU A 279 -3.97 -26.58 -8.87
C LEU A 279 -5.39 -27.07 -8.64
N GLU A 280 -5.63 -28.38 -8.66
CA GLU A 280 -6.96 -28.92 -8.38
C GLU A 280 -7.34 -28.74 -6.90
N ASP A 281 -6.41 -28.98 -5.98
CA ASP A 281 -6.60 -28.70 -4.55
C ASP A 281 -6.90 -27.20 -4.31
N PHE A 282 -6.21 -26.31 -5.01
CA PHE A 282 -6.45 -24.88 -4.91
C PHE A 282 -7.81 -24.47 -5.49
N ARG A 283 -8.24 -25.04 -6.60
CA ARG A 283 -9.58 -24.81 -7.15
C ARG A 283 -10.67 -25.20 -6.16
N GLN A 284 -10.53 -26.37 -5.53
CA GLN A 284 -11.46 -26.84 -4.51
C GLN A 284 -11.47 -25.91 -3.29
N HIS A 285 -10.28 -25.48 -2.83
CA HIS A 285 -10.15 -24.51 -1.75
C HIS A 285 -10.83 -23.17 -2.08
N LEU A 286 -10.59 -22.60 -3.25
CA LEU A 286 -11.25 -21.37 -3.69
C LEU A 286 -12.77 -21.51 -3.72
N SER A 287 -13.28 -22.64 -4.23
CA SER A 287 -14.73 -22.91 -4.27
C SER A 287 -15.34 -22.96 -2.85
N GLN A 288 -14.64 -23.54 -1.88
CA GLN A 288 -15.07 -23.57 -0.47
C GLN A 288 -15.05 -22.17 0.15
N CYS A 289 -14.16 -21.29 -0.29
CA CYS A 289 -14.05 -19.92 0.20
C CYS A 289 -15.03 -18.95 -0.50
N GLY A 290 -15.87 -19.44 -1.41
CA GLY A 290 -16.90 -18.64 -2.07
C GLY A 290 -16.48 -18.02 -3.40
N PHE A 291 -15.38 -18.50 -4.00
CA PHE A 291 -15.01 -18.14 -5.37
C PHE A 291 -15.61 -19.11 -6.40
N ASP A 292 -15.60 -18.67 -7.67
CA ASP A 292 -15.87 -19.47 -8.86
C ASP A 292 -14.57 -19.55 -9.69
N PRO A 293 -13.72 -20.57 -9.44
CA PRO A 293 -12.44 -20.70 -10.12
C PRO A 293 -12.62 -21.05 -11.60
N MET A 294 -11.92 -20.30 -12.45
CA MET A 294 -11.97 -20.41 -13.90
C MET A 294 -10.56 -20.69 -14.45
N PRO A 295 -10.13 -21.94 -14.60
CA PRO A 295 -8.85 -22.28 -15.21
C PRO A 295 -8.86 -22.00 -16.72
N PHE A 296 -7.71 -21.51 -17.23
CA PHE A 296 -7.51 -21.24 -18.63
C PHE A 296 -6.04 -21.24 -19.02
N ASP A 297 -5.72 -21.32 -20.30
CA ASP A 297 -4.34 -21.28 -20.79
C ASP A 297 -3.71 -19.88 -20.60
N GLY A 298 -2.84 -19.76 -19.60
CA GLY A 298 -2.11 -18.51 -19.29
C GLY A 298 -0.94 -18.19 -20.23
N ARG A 299 -0.74 -18.99 -21.27
CA ARG A 299 0.23 -18.71 -22.34
C ARG A 299 -0.40 -17.91 -23.48
N ASP A 300 -1.71 -17.97 -23.63
CA ASP A 300 -2.46 -17.40 -24.74
C ASP A 300 -3.12 -16.06 -24.37
N PRO A 301 -2.71 -14.93 -24.98
CA PRO A 301 -3.32 -13.63 -24.68
C PRO A 301 -4.82 -13.58 -25.03
N ALA A 302 -5.30 -14.33 -26.00
CA ALA A 302 -6.72 -14.39 -26.32
C ALA A 302 -7.53 -15.10 -25.23
N ALA A 303 -6.94 -16.08 -24.53
CA ALA A 303 -7.55 -16.71 -23.38
C ALA A 303 -7.76 -15.73 -22.22
N PHE A 304 -6.82 -14.79 -21.99
CA PHE A 304 -7.03 -13.69 -21.04
C PHE A 304 -8.21 -12.79 -21.45
N VAL A 305 -8.29 -12.41 -22.74
CA VAL A 305 -9.41 -11.59 -23.25
C VAL A 305 -10.75 -12.25 -22.96
N THR A 306 -10.90 -13.53 -23.34
CA THR A 306 -12.16 -14.26 -23.18
C THR A 306 -12.51 -14.51 -21.72
N THR A 307 -11.52 -14.84 -20.89
CA THR A 307 -11.74 -15.12 -19.48
C THR A 307 -12.13 -13.86 -18.71
N LEU A 308 -11.42 -12.75 -18.90
CA LEU A 308 -11.75 -11.48 -18.24
C LEU A 308 -13.16 -11.00 -18.62
N TRP A 309 -13.56 -11.13 -19.90
CA TRP A 309 -14.91 -10.81 -20.35
C TRP A 309 -15.97 -11.71 -19.69
N GLU A 310 -15.75 -13.02 -19.66
CA GLU A 310 -16.68 -13.96 -19.04
C GLU A 310 -16.78 -13.75 -17.51
N MET A 311 -15.67 -13.44 -16.84
CA MET A 311 -15.67 -13.11 -15.41
C MET A 311 -16.55 -11.88 -15.13
N GLU A 312 -16.42 -10.83 -15.93
CA GLU A 312 -17.22 -9.60 -15.81
C GLU A 312 -18.71 -9.92 -15.96
N LEU A 313 -19.09 -10.63 -17.04
CA LEU A 313 -20.48 -11.04 -17.29
C LEU A 313 -21.04 -11.98 -16.21
N ARG A 314 -20.22 -12.89 -15.68
CA ARG A 314 -20.67 -13.79 -14.58
C ARG A 314 -20.96 -13.02 -13.32
N LEU A 315 -20.11 -12.09 -12.93
CA LEU A 315 -20.30 -11.32 -11.72
C LEU A 315 -21.53 -10.39 -11.86
N GLU A 316 -21.69 -9.73 -13.01
CA GLU A 316 -22.87 -8.90 -13.30
C GLU A 316 -24.18 -9.71 -13.21
N ARG A 317 -24.24 -10.90 -13.81
CA ARG A 317 -25.40 -11.79 -13.67
C ARG A 317 -25.71 -12.16 -12.23
N ARG A 318 -24.70 -12.45 -11.42
CA ARG A 318 -24.89 -12.81 -10.00
C ARG A 318 -25.41 -11.62 -9.19
N VAL A 319 -24.97 -10.41 -9.52
CA VAL A 319 -25.53 -9.19 -8.91
C VAL A 319 -27.00 -9.04 -9.27
N GLU A 320 -27.40 -9.27 -10.53
CA GLU A 320 -28.80 -9.27 -10.95
C GLU A 320 -29.62 -10.37 -10.27
N GLU A 321 -29.09 -11.57 -10.16
CA GLU A 321 -29.72 -12.69 -9.46
C GLU A 321 -29.92 -12.40 -7.97
N LYS A 322 -28.94 -11.76 -7.33
CA LYS A 322 -29.06 -11.26 -5.96
C LYS A 322 -30.13 -10.18 -5.83
N ALA A 323 -30.17 -9.22 -6.76
CA ALA A 323 -31.21 -8.19 -6.76
C ALA A 323 -32.62 -8.76 -6.91
N ARG A 324 -32.77 -9.89 -7.58
CA ARG A 324 -34.02 -10.65 -7.70
C ARG A 324 -34.30 -11.62 -6.55
N GLY A 325 -33.42 -11.69 -5.54
CA GLY A 325 -33.57 -12.59 -4.39
C GLY A 325 -33.29 -14.07 -4.69
N ILE A 326 -32.61 -14.38 -5.81
CA ILE A 326 -32.23 -15.75 -6.20
C ILE A 326 -30.94 -16.16 -5.48
N LEU A 327 -30.03 -15.24 -5.30
CA LEU A 327 -28.76 -15.43 -4.57
C LEU A 327 -28.67 -14.53 -3.34
N ASN A 328 -27.90 -14.97 -2.37
CA ASN A 328 -27.50 -14.20 -1.18
C ASN A 328 -25.97 -14.07 -1.11
N TYR A 329 -25.47 -13.14 -0.31
CA TYR A 329 -24.04 -13.05 -0.04
C TYR A 329 -23.55 -14.25 0.79
N PRO A 330 -22.28 -14.70 0.60
CA PRO A 330 -21.33 -14.20 -0.39
C PRO A 330 -21.73 -14.62 -1.82
N LEU A 331 -21.63 -13.71 -2.78
CA LEU A 331 -21.78 -14.11 -4.18
C LEU A 331 -20.51 -14.83 -4.62
N PRO A 332 -20.62 -15.94 -5.38
CA PRO A 332 -19.45 -16.62 -5.93
C PRO A 332 -18.65 -15.68 -6.85
N MET A 333 -17.49 -15.21 -6.38
CA MET A 333 -16.67 -14.29 -7.17
C MET A 333 -15.86 -15.05 -8.22
N PRO A 334 -15.93 -14.69 -9.51
CA PRO A 334 -15.08 -15.28 -10.52
C PRO A 334 -13.60 -15.09 -10.17
N TYR A 335 -12.80 -16.15 -10.31
CA TYR A 335 -11.38 -16.15 -10.04
C TYR A 335 -10.64 -16.85 -11.18
N GLY A 336 -9.90 -16.09 -12.00
CA GLY A 336 -9.13 -16.65 -13.11
C GLY A 336 -7.87 -17.37 -12.61
N ILE A 337 -7.62 -18.56 -13.15
CA ILE A 337 -6.38 -19.32 -12.93
C ILE A 337 -5.69 -19.51 -14.28
N ALA A 338 -4.69 -18.69 -14.56
CA ALA A 338 -3.94 -18.68 -15.80
C ALA A 338 -2.79 -19.69 -15.71
N GLU A 339 -3.01 -20.90 -16.22
CA GLU A 339 -2.03 -21.99 -16.17
C GLU A 339 -0.93 -21.78 -17.20
N THR A 340 0.31 -21.68 -16.74
CA THR A 340 1.48 -21.39 -17.58
C THR A 340 2.74 -22.06 -17.05
N VAL A 341 3.86 -21.81 -17.72
CA VAL A 341 5.20 -22.22 -17.26
C VAL A 341 6.08 -20.99 -17.06
N LYS A 342 6.85 -20.96 -15.98
CA LYS A 342 7.74 -19.84 -15.69
C LYS A 342 8.71 -19.59 -16.83
N GLY A 343 8.76 -18.35 -17.33
CA GLY A 343 9.64 -17.99 -18.45
C GLY A 343 9.16 -18.45 -19.82
N PHE A 344 7.84 -18.62 -20.01
CA PHE A 344 7.24 -19.00 -21.27
C PHE A 344 7.75 -18.15 -22.45
N GLY A 345 8.07 -18.81 -23.55
CA GLY A 345 8.54 -18.17 -24.79
C GLY A 345 10.05 -17.98 -24.90
N PHE A 346 10.83 -18.22 -23.84
CA PHE A 346 12.27 -18.05 -23.87
C PHE A 346 13.03 -19.27 -23.32
N TYR A 347 14.36 -19.25 -23.48
CA TYR A 347 15.26 -20.30 -22.97
C TYR A 347 15.06 -20.56 -21.48
N GLY A 348 15.14 -21.80 -21.06
CA GLY A 348 15.00 -22.23 -19.68
C GLY A 348 13.58 -22.21 -19.11
N ALA A 349 12.58 -22.02 -19.93
CA ALA A 349 11.16 -22.08 -19.54
C ALA A 349 10.86 -23.33 -18.69
N GLY A 350 10.08 -23.17 -17.61
CA GLY A 350 9.71 -24.26 -16.68
C GLY A 350 10.80 -24.62 -15.67
N SER A 351 11.96 -23.98 -15.70
CA SER A 351 13.06 -24.20 -14.74
C SER A 351 13.13 -23.12 -13.66
N ASN A 352 13.85 -23.38 -12.55
CA ASN A 352 14.12 -22.35 -11.54
C ASN A 352 15.04 -21.24 -12.08
N ALA A 353 15.96 -21.57 -13.01
CA ALA A 353 16.83 -20.59 -13.65
C ALA A 353 16.06 -19.48 -14.39
N ALA A 354 14.85 -19.77 -14.88
CA ALA A 354 13.99 -18.77 -15.50
C ALA A 354 13.59 -17.61 -14.57
N HIS A 355 13.84 -17.70 -13.26
CA HIS A 355 13.45 -16.61 -12.34
C HIS A 355 14.10 -15.28 -12.70
N ASN A 356 15.42 -15.27 -12.88
CA ASN A 356 16.20 -14.07 -13.20
C ASN A 356 16.83 -14.16 -14.59
N LEU A 357 17.97 -14.87 -14.69
CA LEU A 357 18.81 -14.95 -15.89
C LEU A 357 18.94 -16.42 -16.31
N PRO A 358 18.07 -16.92 -17.20
CA PRO A 358 18.03 -18.34 -17.54
C PRO A 358 19.21 -18.84 -18.41
N LEU A 359 19.92 -17.95 -19.11
CA LEU A 359 21.05 -18.34 -19.95
C LEU A 359 22.21 -18.89 -19.14
N PRO A 360 23.00 -19.86 -19.65
CA PRO A 360 24.11 -20.46 -18.91
C PRO A 360 25.23 -19.48 -18.53
N GLY A 361 25.43 -18.45 -19.34
CA GLY A 361 26.44 -17.41 -19.16
C GLY A 361 25.99 -16.06 -19.66
N ASN A 362 26.91 -15.08 -19.61
CA ASN A 362 26.63 -13.73 -20.14
C ASN A 362 26.90 -13.67 -21.65
N PRO A 363 25.90 -13.36 -22.50
CA PRO A 363 26.05 -13.29 -23.96
C PRO A 363 27.12 -12.30 -24.46
N SER A 364 27.48 -11.28 -23.64
CA SER A 364 28.57 -10.35 -23.98
C SER A 364 29.95 -11.01 -24.02
N ARG A 365 30.12 -12.17 -23.34
CA ARG A 365 31.41 -12.85 -23.17
C ARG A 365 31.36 -14.32 -23.56
N ASP A 366 30.20 -14.95 -23.51
CA ASP A 366 29.95 -16.35 -23.75
C ASP A 366 29.19 -16.54 -25.08
N GLU A 367 29.87 -17.13 -26.07
CA GLU A 367 29.34 -17.35 -27.42
C GLU A 367 28.13 -18.28 -27.40
N GLN A 368 28.16 -19.35 -26.60
CA GLN A 368 27.05 -20.29 -26.50
C GLN A 368 25.77 -19.60 -25.99
N SER A 369 25.89 -18.77 -24.95
CA SER A 369 24.76 -18.01 -24.41
C SER A 369 24.25 -16.97 -25.41
N ARG A 370 25.13 -16.37 -26.20
CA ARG A 370 24.77 -15.44 -27.27
C ARG A 370 23.98 -16.14 -28.39
N ASP A 371 24.43 -17.31 -28.83
CA ASP A 371 23.75 -18.11 -29.83
C ASP A 371 22.34 -18.53 -29.34
N LEU A 372 22.26 -19.03 -28.11
CA LEU A 372 20.99 -19.37 -27.47
C LEU A 372 20.05 -18.17 -27.35
N PHE A 373 20.56 -16.98 -26.97
CA PHE A 373 19.77 -15.76 -26.95
C PHE A 373 19.20 -15.44 -28.32
N ASN A 374 20.07 -15.38 -29.34
CA ASN A 374 19.68 -15.02 -30.71
C ASN A 374 18.68 -16.01 -31.30
N GLU A 375 18.89 -17.32 -31.09
CA GLU A 375 17.97 -18.36 -31.54
C GLU A 375 16.57 -18.18 -30.94
N HIS A 376 16.49 -18.00 -29.61
CA HIS A 376 15.19 -17.85 -28.93
C HIS A 376 14.53 -16.51 -29.20
N ALA A 377 15.31 -15.41 -29.28
CA ALA A 377 14.77 -14.09 -29.60
C ALA A 377 14.21 -14.01 -31.02
N ALA A 378 14.84 -14.71 -32.00
CA ALA A 378 14.35 -14.76 -33.38
C ALA A 378 12.94 -15.35 -33.50
N ARG A 379 12.56 -16.30 -32.63
CA ARG A 379 11.21 -16.88 -32.59
C ARG A 379 10.14 -15.92 -32.08
N LEU A 380 10.53 -14.85 -31.39
CA LEU A 380 9.66 -13.82 -30.82
C LEU A 380 9.57 -12.58 -31.70
N PHE A 381 10.43 -12.48 -32.69
CA PHE A 381 10.56 -11.30 -33.56
C PHE A 381 9.31 -11.10 -34.42
N VAL A 382 8.88 -9.84 -34.51
CA VAL A 382 7.78 -9.41 -35.38
C VAL A 382 8.33 -8.38 -36.38
N ALA A 383 8.12 -8.63 -37.69
CA ALA A 383 8.55 -7.71 -38.73
C ALA A 383 7.94 -6.30 -38.54
N GLN A 384 8.73 -5.25 -38.73
CA GLN A 384 8.34 -3.86 -38.46
C GLN A 384 7.00 -3.47 -39.11
N GLN A 385 6.78 -3.87 -40.37
CA GLN A 385 5.55 -3.54 -41.09
C GLN A 385 4.31 -4.20 -40.43
N GLU A 386 4.43 -5.46 -40.00
CA GLU A 386 3.34 -6.19 -39.33
C GLU A 386 3.08 -5.64 -37.94
N LEU A 387 4.14 -5.31 -37.21
CA LEU A 387 4.04 -4.70 -35.89
C LEU A 387 3.36 -3.33 -35.99
N ALA A 388 3.80 -2.47 -36.94
CA ALA A 388 3.20 -1.15 -37.13
C ALA A 388 1.71 -1.23 -37.46
N ALA A 389 1.30 -2.14 -38.35
CA ALA A 389 -0.11 -2.38 -38.65
C ALA A 389 -0.91 -2.84 -37.44
N SER A 390 -0.32 -3.70 -36.59
CA SER A 390 -0.94 -4.18 -35.37
C SER A 390 -1.09 -3.04 -34.32
N LEU A 391 -0.07 -2.22 -34.15
CA LEU A 391 -0.08 -1.08 -33.22
C LEU A 391 -1.08 0.01 -33.65
N GLU A 392 -1.32 0.17 -34.94
CA GLU A 392 -2.32 1.12 -35.44
C GLU A 392 -3.74 0.75 -34.97
N LEU A 393 -4.10 -0.55 -34.87
CA LEU A 393 -5.38 -0.99 -34.35
C LEU A 393 -5.56 -0.60 -32.88
N PHE A 394 -4.51 -0.74 -32.05
CA PHE A 394 -4.52 -0.25 -30.67
C PHE A 394 -4.64 1.27 -30.57
N THR A 395 -3.93 2.00 -31.42
CA THR A 395 -3.98 3.47 -31.45
C THR A 395 -5.38 3.97 -31.80
N ARG A 396 -6.03 3.37 -32.82
CA ARG A 396 -7.40 3.72 -33.21
C ARG A 396 -8.40 3.44 -32.08
N SER A 397 -8.24 2.35 -31.34
CA SER A 397 -9.13 1.98 -30.24
C SER A 397 -9.08 2.91 -29.02
N ARG A 398 -8.08 3.80 -28.95
CA ARG A 398 -7.90 4.77 -27.87
C ARG A 398 -8.72 6.04 -28.03
N GLN A 399 -9.27 6.28 -29.21
CA GLN A 399 -10.07 7.47 -29.46
C GLN A 399 -11.34 7.43 -28.60
N GLY A 400 -11.52 8.45 -27.75
CA GLY A 400 -12.73 8.62 -26.95
C GLY A 400 -12.74 7.87 -25.61
N ARG A 401 -11.66 7.19 -25.19
CA ARG A 401 -11.55 6.56 -23.88
C ARG A 401 -10.31 7.01 -23.09
N THR A 402 -10.37 6.86 -21.76
CA THR A 402 -9.20 7.05 -20.88
C THR A 402 -8.14 6.01 -21.21
N LEU A 403 -6.88 6.41 -21.24
CA LEU A 403 -5.77 5.47 -21.46
C LEU A 403 -5.43 4.70 -20.17
N GLU A 404 -4.85 3.52 -20.32
CA GLU A 404 -4.45 2.67 -19.21
C GLU A 404 -3.40 3.35 -18.31
N ARG A 405 -2.51 4.18 -18.91
CA ARG A 405 -1.54 5.01 -18.16
C ARG A 405 -2.19 6.01 -17.23
N ASP A 406 -3.39 6.46 -17.54
CA ASP A 406 -4.18 7.38 -16.71
C ASP A 406 -5.14 6.58 -15.81
N ASN A 407 -4.64 5.48 -15.24
CA ASN A 407 -5.39 4.56 -14.41
C ASN A 407 -6.28 5.31 -13.40
N PRO A 408 -7.60 5.11 -13.44
CA PRO A 408 -8.52 5.85 -12.60
C PRO A 408 -8.29 5.62 -11.10
N LEU A 409 -7.69 4.49 -10.70
CA LEU A 409 -7.35 4.25 -9.30
C LEU A 409 -6.24 5.20 -8.84
N ALA A 410 -5.18 5.37 -9.64
CA ALA A 410 -4.05 6.22 -9.29
C ALA A 410 -4.37 7.72 -9.42
N SER A 411 -5.25 8.09 -10.35
CA SER A 411 -5.63 9.48 -10.60
C SER A 411 -6.86 9.95 -9.82
N ARG A 412 -7.48 9.08 -9.02
CA ARG A 412 -8.71 9.37 -8.27
C ARG A 412 -8.51 10.52 -7.30
N ARG A 413 -9.41 11.52 -7.41
CA ARG A 413 -9.46 12.69 -6.53
C ARG A 413 -10.88 12.86 -5.97
N PRO A 414 -11.22 12.19 -4.86
CA PRO A 414 -12.51 12.40 -4.22
C PRO A 414 -12.67 13.88 -3.81
N PRO A 415 -13.91 14.40 -3.73
CA PRO A 415 -14.14 15.77 -3.26
C PRO A 415 -13.58 15.96 -1.86
N ALA A 416 -13.22 17.22 -1.53
CA ALA A 416 -12.85 17.57 -0.18
C ALA A 416 -14.07 17.35 0.75
N PRO A 417 -13.92 16.66 1.87
CA PRO A 417 -15.03 16.37 2.75
C PRO A 417 -15.50 17.63 3.50
N THR A 418 -16.80 17.72 3.69
CA THR A 418 -17.41 18.71 4.59
C THR A 418 -17.07 18.31 6.03
N MET A 419 -16.39 19.20 6.76
CA MET A 419 -15.97 18.93 8.14
C MET A 419 -17.11 19.14 9.12
N PRO A 420 -17.27 18.25 10.12
CA PRO A 420 -18.19 18.46 11.22
C PRO A 420 -17.74 19.62 12.12
N LYS A 421 -18.70 20.15 12.91
CA LYS A 421 -18.40 21.14 13.92
C LYS A 421 -17.58 20.51 15.05
N LEU A 422 -16.47 21.16 15.43
CA LEU A 422 -15.66 20.71 16.56
C LEU A 422 -16.31 21.10 17.88
N ASN A 423 -16.48 20.12 18.77
CA ASN A 423 -17.07 20.33 20.09
C ASN A 423 -16.02 20.02 21.16
N TYR A 424 -15.30 21.06 21.56
CA TYR A 424 -14.30 20.97 22.62
C TYR A 424 -14.93 20.76 24.00
N ARG A 425 -14.17 20.22 24.95
CA ARG A 425 -14.63 19.83 26.29
C ARG A 425 -13.73 20.45 27.35
N ASP A 426 -14.30 20.59 28.55
CA ASP A 426 -13.56 21.10 29.73
C ASP A 426 -13.38 20.01 30.79
N ASP A 427 -14.07 18.85 30.64
CA ASP A 427 -14.03 17.72 31.57
C ASP A 427 -13.14 16.58 31.04
N ALA A 428 -12.72 15.71 31.98
CA ALA A 428 -11.94 14.54 31.63
C ALA A 428 -12.70 13.62 30.66
N CYS A 429 -12.05 13.24 29.55
CA CYS A 429 -12.64 12.41 28.52
C CYS A 429 -11.57 11.63 27.76
N SER A 430 -11.96 10.50 27.18
CA SER A 430 -11.07 9.71 26.31
C SER A 430 -10.79 10.45 25.01
N PRO A 431 -9.52 10.54 24.55
CA PRO A 431 -9.19 11.05 23.24
C PRO A 431 -9.85 10.25 22.10
N MET A 432 -10.08 8.94 22.30
CA MET A 432 -10.80 8.09 21.35
C MET A 432 -12.27 8.51 21.18
N ALA A 433 -12.90 9.10 22.17
CA ALA A 433 -14.27 9.63 22.06
C ALA A 433 -14.36 10.83 21.09
N ALA A 434 -13.27 11.60 20.95
CA ALA A 434 -13.20 12.64 19.92
C ALA A 434 -13.24 12.05 18.51
N VAL A 435 -12.46 10.99 18.26
CA VAL A 435 -12.43 10.29 16.98
C VAL A 435 -13.78 9.62 16.67
N ASP A 436 -14.34 8.91 17.64
CA ASP A 436 -15.62 8.21 17.51
C ASP A 436 -16.72 9.16 17.01
N ARG A 437 -16.93 10.25 17.73
CA ARG A 437 -17.94 11.24 17.37
C ARG A 437 -17.64 11.95 16.06
N PHE A 438 -16.39 12.40 15.88
CA PHE A 438 -15.99 13.12 14.67
C PHE A 438 -16.20 12.26 13.42
N PHE A 439 -15.80 10.99 13.43
CA PHE A 439 -15.90 10.12 12.27
C PHE A 439 -17.36 9.80 11.92
N VAL A 440 -18.22 9.59 12.90
CA VAL A 440 -19.67 9.43 12.69
C VAL A 440 -20.27 10.67 12.03
N GLU A 441 -19.97 11.86 12.56
CA GLU A 441 -20.49 13.12 12.00
C GLU A 441 -19.88 13.40 10.61
N LEU A 442 -18.60 13.08 10.39
CA LEU A 442 -17.92 13.23 9.10
C LEU A 442 -18.57 12.35 8.02
N THR A 443 -18.81 11.08 8.32
CA THR A 443 -19.44 10.15 7.36
C THR A 443 -20.88 10.56 7.05
N ALA A 444 -21.63 11.00 8.04
CA ALA A 444 -23.00 11.50 7.87
C ALA A 444 -23.05 12.78 6.99
N ALA A 445 -22.08 13.67 7.12
CA ALA A 445 -21.99 14.89 6.32
C ALA A 445 -21.52 14.64 4.87
N ASN A 446 -20.97 13.45 4.57
CA ASN A 446 -20.36 13.13 3.27
C ASN A 446 -20.85 11.78 2.71
N PRO A 447 -22.14 11.61 2.43
CA PRO A 447 -22.71 10.32 2.02
C PRO A 447 -22.21 9.80 0.67
N ALA A 448 -21.61 10.67 -0.14
CA ALA A 448 -21.00 10.31 -1.42
C ALA A 448 -19.59 9.68 -1.26
N LEU A 449 -18.99 9.78 -0.08
CA LEU A 449 -17.67 9.23 0.21
C LEU A 449 -17.85 7.89 0.94
N ARG A 450 -17.45 6.79 0.30
CA ARG A 450 -17.56 5.44 0.87
C ARG A 450 -16.76 5.32 2.17
N PRO A 451 -17.38 5.04 3.33
CA PRO A 451 -16.63 4.80 4.56
C PRO A 451 -16.01 3.39 4.58
N ARG A 452 -14.82 3.27 5.18
CA ARG A 452 -14.20 2.00 5.58
C ARG A 452 -13.56 2.14 6.95
N VAL A 453 -13.89 1.21 7.84
CA VAL A 453 -13.25 1.11 9.14
C VAL A 453 -12.57 -0.25 9.24
N GLY A 454 -11.27 -0.27 9.48
CA GLY A 454 -10.50 -1.47 9.74
C GLY A 454 -10.25 -1.65 11.23
N ASN A 455 -10.65 -2.80 11.79
CA ASN A 455 -10.39 -3.10 13.19
C ASN A 455 -10.20 -4.62 13.39
N PRO A 456 -9.01 -5.07 13.82
CA PRO A 456 -8.76 -6.47 14.11
C PRO A 456 -9.18 -6.87 15.53
N ASP A 457 -9.58 -5.88 16.36
CA ASP A 457 -9.87 -6.03 17.80
C ASP A 457 -11.34 -5.71 18.10
N GLU A 458 -11.64 -5.36 19.35
CA GLU A 458 -12.96 -4.92 19.81
C GLU A 458 -13.12 -3.40 19.69
N LEU A 459 -13.94 -2.90 18.76
CA LEU A 459 -14.23 -1.48 18.61
C LEU A 459 -14.79 -0.81 19.86
N ALA A 460 -15.72 -1.49 20.55
CA ALA A 460 -16.30 -0.97 21.79
C ALA A 460 -15.24 -0.81 22.89
N SER A 461 -14.32 -1.79 23.02
CA SER A 461 -13.18 -1.71 23.95
C SER A 461 -12.23 -0.56 23.58
N ASN A 462 -12.11 -0.24 22.29
CA ASN A 462 -11.32 0.89 21.79
C ASN A 462 -12.09 2.22 21.81
N ARG A 463 -13.23 2.30 22.51
CA ARG A 463 -14.07 3.51 22.64
C ARG A 463 -14.63 4.04 21.32
N LEU A 464 -14.82 3.18 20.31
CA LEU A 464 -15.42 3.50 19.01
C LEU A 464 -16.85 2.93 18.90
N GLY A 465 -17.64 3.00 20.00
CA GLY A 465 -18.99 2.48 20.06
C GLY A 465 -19.98 3.23 19.16
N GLY A 466 -19.82 4.53 18.96
CA GLY A 466 -20.61 5.33 18.04
C GLY A 466 -20.38 4.92 16.59
N VAL A 467 -19.12 4.75 16.19
CA VAL A 467 -18.72 4.22 14.88
C VAL A 467 -19.31 2.85 14.64
N LEU A 468 -19.20 1.94 15.64
CA LEU A 468 -19.78 0.59 15.56
C LEU A 468 -21.29 0.63 15.32
N LYS A 469 -22.01 1.44 16.08
CA LYS A 469 -23.46 1.58 15.96
C LYS A 469 -23.89 2.20 14.62
N ALA A 470 -23.15 3.20 14.13
CA ALA A 470 -23.50 3.92 12.90
C ALA A 470 -23.13 3.13 11.63
N LEU A 471 -21.96 2.48 11.62
CA LEU A 471 -21.37 1.90 10.41
C LEU A 471 -21.41 0.37 10.36
N LYS A 472 -21.63 -0.31 11.47
CA LYS A 472 -21.88 -1.74 11.64
C LYS A 472 -20.78 -2.65 11.08
N HIS A 473 -20.57 -3.80 11.72
CA HIS A 473 -19.73 -4.87 11.18
C HIS A 473 -20.30 -5.43 9.88
N ARG A 474 -19.44 -5.62 8.89
CA ARG A 474 -19.81 -6.29 7.64
C ARG A 474 -19.80 -7.81 7.86
N VAL A 475 -20.97 -8.40 7.79
CA VAL A 475 -21.17 -9.84 7.97
C VAL A 475 -22.07 -10.43 6.88
N ILE A 476 -22.10 -11.76 6.78
CA ILE A 476 -22.99 -12.46 5.83
C ILE A 476 -24.39 -12.60 6.42
N GLU A 477 -24.47 -13.01 7.68
CA GLU A 477 -25.70 -13.25 8.44
C GLU A 477 -25.68 -12.43 9.72
N PRO A 478 -26.33 -11.24 9.75
CA PRO A 478 -26.38 -10.39 10.93
C PRO A 478 -27.13 -11.05 12.08
N GLU A 479 -26.51 -11.09 13.27
CA GLU A 479 -27.09 -11.62 14.51
C GLU A 479 -27.49 -10.51 15.51
N SER A 480 -27.08 -9.26 15.25
CA SER A 480 -27.31 -8.13 16.14
C SER A 480 -27.53 -6.82 15.40
N GLU A 481 -27.98 -5.79 16.13
CA GLU A 481 -28.10 -4.43 15.60
C GLU A 481 -26.75 -3.78 15.20
N LEU A 482 -25.63 -4.34 15.67
CA LEU A 482 -24.28 -3.86 15.39
C LEU A 482 -23.68 -4.49 14.13
N GLU A 483 -24.44 -5.29 13.42
CA GLU A 483 -24.05 -6.03 12.24
C GLU A 483 -24.96 -5.70 11.07
N ALA A 484 -24.43 -5.72 9.86
CA ALA A 484 -25.17 -5.56 8.61
C ALA A 484 -24.44 -6.25 7.45
N VAL A 485 -25.22 -6.67 6.46
CA VAL A 485 -24.66 -7.24 5.22
C VAL A 485 -23.79 -6.21 4.49
N ASP A 486 -24.21 -4.96 4.48
CA ASP A 486 -23.55 -3.80 3.87
C ASP A 486 -22.74 -2.96 4.86
N GLY A 487 -22.48 -3.46 6.05
CA GLY A 487 -21.67 -2.76 7.05
C GLY A 487 -20.34 -2.25 6.50
N ALA A 488 -19.88 -1.11 6.99
CA ALA A 488 -18.65 -0.47 6.53
C ALA A 488 -17.39 -0.90 7.33
N ILE A 489 -17.58 -1.66 8.44
CA ILE A 489 -16.50 -2.09 9.31
C ILE A 489 -16.00 -3.47 8.86
N ILE A 490 -14.73 -3.53 8.48
CA ILE A 490 -14.04 -4.76 8.09
C ILE A 490 -13.28 -5.27 9.32
N THR A 491 -13.66 -6.47 9.77
CA THR A 491 -13.07 -7.10 10.95
C THR A 491 -12.44 -8.43 10.56
N ALA A 492 -11.17 -8.61 10.90
CA ALA A 492 -10.43 -9.85 10.80
C ALA A 492 -9.32 -9.85 11.84
N LEU A 493 -9.01 -10.99 12.44
CA LEU A 493 -7.84 -11.15 13.31
C LEU A 493 -6.53 -11.16 12.48
N ASN A 494 -6.45 -10.22 11.59
CA ASN A 494 -5.35 -10.00 10.66
C ASN A 494 -5.24 -8.49 10.41
N GLU A 495 -4.30 -7.85 11.06
CA GLU A 495 -4.06 -6.41 11.00
C GLU A 495 -3.72 -5.95 9.58
N GLU A 496 -3.00 -6.77 8.84
CA GLU A 496 -2.63 -6.50 7.44
C GLU A 496 -3.86 -6.48 6.53
N ALA A 497 -4.79 -7.42 6.69
CA ALA A 497 -6.03 -7.47 5.92
C ALA A 497 -6.92 -6.24 6.17
N VAL A 498 -7.10 -5.84 7.42
CA VAL A 498 -7.99 -4.71 7.75
C VAL A 498 -7.40 -3.36 7.33
N VAL A 499 -6.09 -3.15 7.46
CA VAL A 499 -5.46 -1.92 6.98
C VAL A 499 -5.43 -1.88 5.45
N SER A 500 -5.25 -3.03 4.79
CA SER A 500 -5.30 -3.16 3.33
C SER A 500 -6.67 -2.77 2.75
N ALA A 501 -7.76 -3.14 3.42
CA ALA A 501 -9.11 -2.73 3.03
C ALA A 501 -9.29 -1.19 3.04
N CYS A 502 -8.69 -0.50 4.02
CA CYS A 502 -8.72 0.95 4.12
C CYS A 502 -7.77 1.62 3.12
N LEU A 503 -6.54 1.12 2.95
CA LEU A 503 -5.60 1.60 1.93
C LEU A 503 -6.17 1.47 0.51
N ALA A 504 -6.90 0.41 0.24
CA ALA A 504 -7.59 0.20 -1.02
C ALA A 504 -8.76 1.15 -1.24
N ASN A 505 -9.40 1.66 -0.18
CA ASN A 505 -10.52 2.59 -0.30
C ASN A 505 -10.06 4.03 -0.59
N GLN A 506 -9.46 4.23 -1.74
CA GLN A 506 -8.93 5.53 -2.18
C GLN A 506 -10.01 6.53 -2.60
N GLY A 507 -11.25 6.10 -2.74
CA GLY A 507 -12.40 6.94 -3.10
C GLY A 507 -13.24 7.41 -1.91
N GLY A 508 -12.80 7.18 -0.67
CA GLY A 508 -13.65 7.39 0.49
C GLY A 508 -12.96 7.86 1.76
N LEU A 509 -13.66 7.69 2.87
CA LEU A 509 -13.24 8.06 4.22
C LEU A 509 -12.79 6.80 4.98
N ASN A 510 -11.60 6.83 5.52
CA ASN A 510 -11.01 5.68 6.20
C ASN A 510 -10.69 5.95 7.66
N LEU A 511 -10.77 4.90 8.48
CA LEU A 511 -10.34 4.87 9.86
C LEU A 511 -9.82 3.46 10.18
N VAL A 512 -8.62 3.36 10.74
CA VAL A 512 -8.10 2.11 11.28
C VAL A 512 -7.78 2.30 12.75
N ALA A 513 -8.17 1.33 13.59
CA ALA A 513 -7.81 1.32 14.99
C ALA A 513 -7.39 -0.09 15.41
N SER A 514 -6.24 -0.21 16.07
CA SER A 514 -5.75 -1.45 16.64
C SER A 514 -4.95 -1.21 17.93
N TYR A 515 -4.68 -2.28 18.66
CA TYR A 515 -3.76 -2.24 19.79
C TYR A 515 -2.35 -1.91 19.31
N GLU A 516 -1.68 -0.98 19.98
CA GLU A 516 -0.37 -0.46 19.57
C GLU A 516 0.64 -1.57 19.25
N ALA A 517 0.73 -2.58 20.12
CA ALA A 517 1.68 -3.68 19.96
C ALA A 517 1.44 -4.50 18.69
N PHE A 518 0.20 -4.58 18.19
CA PHE A 518 -0.15 -5.36 17.00
C PHE A 518 -0.08 -4.54 15.71
N CYS A 519 -0.10 -3.22 15.81
CA CYS A 519 0.02 -2.33 14.65
C CYS A 519 1.30 -2.63 13.83
N VAL A 520 2.35 -3.19 14.44
CA VAL A 520 3.59 -3.56 13.74
C VAL A 520 3.35 -4.50 12.56
N LYS A 521 2.32 -5.35 12.60
CA LYS A 521 1.94 -6.22 11.49
C LYS A 521 1.40 -5.45 10.27
N MET A 522 0.98 -4.20 10.44
CA MET A 522 0.52 -3.32 9.36
C MET A 522 1.68 -2.63 8.63
N LEU A 523 2.89 -2.63 9.22
CA LEU A 523 4.00 -1.78 8.78
C LEU A 523 4.39 -2.01 7.33
N GLY A 524 4.40 -3.26 6.87
CA GLY A 524 4.78 -3.61 5.50
C GLY A 524 3.92 -2.90 4.46
N VAL A 525 2.60 -3.07 4.54
CA VAL A 525 1.66 -2.49 3.58
C VAL A 525 1.54 -0.97 3.71
N VAL A 526 1.60 -0.45 4.94
CA VAL A 526 1.60 1.00 5.20
C VAL A 526 2.83 1.65 4.58
N ARG A 527 4.00 1.04 4.74
CA ARG A 527 5.25 1.52 4.16
C ARG A 527 5.20 1.53 2.62
N GLN A 528 4.62 0.51 1.99
CA GLN A 528 4.43 0.50 0.53
C GLN A 528 3.55 1.67 0.07
N SER A 529 2.46 1.95 0.78
CA SER A 529 1.61 3.10 0.47
C SER A 529 2.34 4.45 0.61
N ILE A 530 3.18 4.60 1.64
CA ILE A 530 4.00 5.81 1.87
C ILE A 530 4.98 6.01 0.70
N ILE A 531 5.71 4.96 0.32
CA ILE A 531 6.68 5.00 -0.79
C ILE A 531 5.97 5.37 -2.10
N PHE A 532 4.86 4.71 -2.40
CA PHE A 532 4.09 4.97 -3.61
C PHE A 532 3.56 6.40 -3.68
N SER A 533 2.99 6.91 -2.58
CA SER A 533 2.52 8.31 -2.48
C SER A 533 3.67 9.30 -2.69
N ARG A 534 4.86 9.01 -2.14
CA ARG A 534 6.03 9.84 -2.32
C ARG A 534 6.50 9.87 -3.76
N GLN A 535 6.59 8.72 -4.42
CA GLN A 535 6.96 8.61 -5.83
C GLN A 535 5.96 9.34 -6.74
N GLN A 536 4.65 9.26 -6.44
CA GLN A 536 3.63 10.05 -7.11
C GLN A 536 3.92 11.57 -7.02
N LYS A 537 4.31 12.03 -5.83
CA LYS A 537 4.67 13.43 -5.59
C LYS A 537 5.93 13.84 -6.37
N GLU A 538 6.93 12.97 -6.42
CA GLU A 538 8.20 13.18 -7.14
C GLU A 538 8.01 13.35 -8.65
N ILE A 539 7.08 12.62 -9.26
CA ILE A 539 6.72 12.78 -10.68
C ILE A 539 5.73 13.93 -10.94
N GLY A 540 5.48 14.81 -9.95
CA GLY A 540 4.57 15.94 -10.11
C GLY A 540 3.09 15.59 -10.17
N ARG A 541 2.70 14.38 -9.79
CA ARG A 541 1.32 13.86 -9.77
C ARG A 541 0.95 13.37 -8.38
N PRO A 542 0.90 14.26 -7.37
CA PRO A 542 0.64 13.83 -6.00
C PRO A 542 -0.66 13.06 -5.89
N ALA A 543 -0.65 12.02 -5.09
CA ALA A 543 -1.80 11.17 -4.83
C ALA A 543 -3.05 11.98 -4.47
N GLY A 544 -4.19 11.61 -5.05
CA GLY A 544 -5.43 12.36 -4.93
C GLY A 544 -6.34 11.93 -3.80
N TRP A 545 -6.18 10.71 -3.25
CA TRP A 545 -7.01 10.19 -2.18
C TRP A 545 -6.85 10.98 -0.88
N LEU A 546 -7.90 10.96 -0.06
CA LEU A 546 -7.92 11.69 1.22
C LEU A 546 -6.96 11.07 2.23
N GLY A 547 -6.33 11.91 3.05
CA GLY A 547 -5.62 11.48 4.23
C GLY A 547 -6.57 10.88 5.26
N TRP A 548 -6.05 10.01 6.14
CA TRP A 548 -6.84 9.33 7.16
C TRP A 548 -5.97 8.84 8.34
N PRO A 549 -6.59 8.66 9.53
CA PRO A 549 -5.87 8.22 10.72
C PRO A 549 -5.78 6.69 10.82
N LEU A 550 -4.57 6.21 11.15
CA LEU A 550 -4.32 4.90 11.71
C LEU A 550 -4.04 5.08 13.20
N ILE A 551 -4.87 4.48 14.06
CA ILE A 551 -4.85 4.71 15.49
C ILE A 551 -4.21 3.53 16.21
N ALA A 552 -3.09 3.76 16.86
CA ALA A 552 -2.46 2.88 17.82
C ALA A 552 -2.98 3.21 19.23
N THR A 553 -3.93 2.42 19.72
CA THR A 553 -4.59 2.61 21.01
C THR A 553 -4.48 1.37 21.90
N SER A 554 -5.10 1.35 23.08
CA SER A 554 -4.77 0.34 24.11
C SER A 554 -3.27 0.23 24.31
N HIS A 555 -2.62 1.40 24.31
CA HIS A 555 -1.18 1.49 24.10
C HIS A 555 -0.37 1.03 25.31
N THR A 556 0.91 0.91 25.10
CA THR A 556 1.92 0.34 26.01
C THR A 556 1.78 0.77 27.47
N TRP A 557 1.46 2.04 27.74
CA TRP A 557 1.42 2.55 29.10
C TRP A 557 0.13 2.26 29.89
N GLU A 558 -0.92 1.79 29.21
CA GLU A 558 -2.21 1.48 29.84
C GLU A 558 -2.61 0.00 29.73
N ASN A 559 -1.90 -0.81 28.97
CA ASN A 559 -2.26 -2.20 28.70
C ASN A 559 -1.57 -3.21 29.64
N GLY A 560 -1.69 -2.99 30.95
CA GLY A 560 -1.13 -3.91 31.93
C GLY A 560 -1.84 -5.26 32.05
N LYS A 561 -3.15 -5.32 31.73
CA LYS A 561 -3.94 -6.55 31.82
C LYS A 561 -3.39 -7.70 30.97
N ASN A 562 -2.93 -7.39 29.76
CA ASN A 562 -2.50 -8.38 28.76
C ASN A 562 -0.99 -8.62 28.78
N GLN A 563 -0.28 -8.07 29.74
CA GLN A 563 1.17 -8.24 29.95
C GLN A 563 2.03 -7.71 28.79
N GLN A 564 3.31 -8.08 28.81
CA GLN A 564 4.35 -7.53 27.93
C GLN A 564 4.10 -7.83 26.43
N SER A 565 3.41 -8.92 26.09
CA SER A 565 3.07 -9.25 24.69
C SER A 565 2.18 -8.20 24.00
N HIS A 566 1.50 -7.34 24.80
CA HIS A 566 0.65 -6.24 24.32
C HIS A 566 1.26 -4.86 24.62
N GLN A 567 2.56 -4.81 24.89
CA GLN A 567 3.27 -3.58 25.26
C GLN A 567 4.47 -3.41 24.33
N ASP A 568 4.31 -2.63 23.28
CA ASP A 568 5.37 -2.35 22.30
C ASP A 568 5.12 -1.01 21.58
N THR A 569 6.19 -0.24 21.36
CA THR A 569 6.17 1.09 20.72
C THR A 569 6.77 1.06 19.31
N THR A 570 7.14 -0.11 18.79
CA THR A 570 7.91 -0.25 17.53
C THR A 570 7.21 0.37 16.33
N PHE A 571 5.88 0.27 16.24
CA PHE A 571 5.16 0.76 15.06
C PHE A 571 5.30 2.27 14.86
N CYS A 572 5.00 3.06 15.88
CA CYS A 572 5.11 4.53 15.78
C CYS A 572 6.58 4.98 15.62
N GLU A 573 7.51 4.26 16.24
CA GLU A 573 8.95 4.50 16.09
C GLU A 573 9.44 4.26 14.67
N ALA A 574 9.00 3.16 14.04
CA ALA A 574 9.29 2.85 12.65
C ALA A 574 8.72 3.92 11.70
N LEU A 575 7.46 4.31 11.90
CA LEU A 575 6.83 5.34 11.09
C LEU A 575 7.46 6.73 11.28
N LEU A 576 7.96 7.07 12.49
CA LEU A 576 8.73 8.29 12.68
C LEU A 576 10.03 8.30 11.87
N GLY A 577 10.56 7.12 11.53
CA GLY A 577 11.71 6.92 10.64
C GLY A 577 11.39 7.04 9.16
N GLU A 578 10.11 6.99 8.74
CA GLU A 578 9.68 7.11 7.34
C GLU A 578 9.65 8.59 6.86
N MET A 579 9.14 8.82 5.66
CA MET A 579 9.06 10.12 4.99
C MET A 579 7.99 10.99 5.68
N ASN A 580 8.40 11.98 6.48
CA ASN A 580 7.49 12.77 7.32
C ASN A 580 6.59 13.76 6.55
N ASP A 581 6.82 13.93 5.26
CA ASP A 581 5.94 14.63 4.34
C ASP A 581 4.83 13.73 3.76
N MET A 582 4.86 12.41 4.05
CA MET A 582 3.86 11.41 3.65
C MET A 582 3.18 10.74 4.84
N VAL A 583 3.85 10.65 5.99
CA VAL A 583 3.29 10.07 7.21
C VAL A 583 3.58 10.93 8.42
N ARG A 584 2.53 11.30 9.14
CA ARG A 584 2.59 12.05 10.38
C ARG A 584 2.48 11.11 11.57
N VAL A 585 3.34 11.22 12.57
CA VAL A 585 3.24 10.50 13.84
C VAL A 585 2.85 11.49 14.93
N LEU A 586 1.69 11.27 15.53
CA LEU A 586 0.99 12.23 16.38
C LEU A 586 0.66 11.60 17.74
N PHE A 587 0.87 12.34 18.80
CA PHE A 587 0.61 11.93 20.19
C PHE A 587 -0.41 12.86 20.84
N PRO A 588 -1.73 12.73 20.57
CA PRO A 588 -2.73 13.53 21.26
C PRO A 588 -2.73 13.24 22.77
N ALA A 589 -2.71 14.29 23.60
CA ALA A 589 -2.66 14.13 25.06
C ALA A 589 -4.03 13.96 25.70
N ASP A 590 -5.05 14.59 25.10
CA ASP A 590 -6.42 14.64 25.59
C ASP A 590 -7.44 14.68 24.44
N HIS A 591 -8.72 14.75 24.79
CA HIS A 591 -9.82 14.85 23.85
C HIS A 591 -9.67 16.06 22.90
N ASN A 592 -9.32 17.23 23.41
CA ASN A 592 -9.27 18.45 22.62
C ASN A 592 -8.12 18.45 21.61
N SER A 593 -6.94 18.00 22.03
CA SER A 593 -5.79 17.87 21.15
C SER A 593 -6.00 16.81 20.07
N ALA A 594 -6.72 15.72 20.35
CA ALA A 594 -7.14 14.74 19.35
C ALA A 594 -8.13 15.36 18.34
N LEU A 595 -9.15 16.05 18.86
CA LEU A 595 -10.20 16.67 18.03
C LEU A 595 -9.63 17.70 17.05
N ALA A 596 -8.73 18.56 17.53
CA ALA A 596 -8.13 19.64 16.72
C ALA A 596 -7.30 19.12 15.53
N LEU A 597 -6.77 17.89 15.59
CA LEU A 597 -5.97 17.28 14.52
C LEU A 597 -6.81 16.73 13.37
N LEU A 598 -8.01 16.21 13.65
CA LEU A 598 -8.80 15.43 12.69
C LEU A 598 -9.13 16.17 11.38
N PRO A 599 -9.51 17.48 11.40
CA PRO A 599 -9.75 18.19 10.14
C PRO A 599 -8.54 18.23 9.22
N SER A 600 -7.34 18.49 9.76
CA SER A 600 -6.12 18.56 8.97
C SER A 600 -5.75 17.21 8.36
N ILE A 601 -6.06 16.11 9.04
CA ILE A 601 -5.80 14.76 8.56
C ILE A 601 -6.71 14.43 7.38
N TYR A 602 -8.03 14.64 7.49
CA TYR A 602 -8.97 14.31 6.42
C TYR A 602 -8.98 15.31 5.25
N GLN A 603 -8.38 16.48 5.42
CA GLN A 603 -8.16 17.45 4.33
C GLN A 603 -6.86 17.22 3.56
N ALA A 604 -5.90 16.53 4.16
CA ALA A 604 -4.66 16.12 3.49
C ALA A 604 -4.93 15.13 2.35
N ARG A 605 -3.96 15.00 1.45
CA ARG A 605 -4.06 14.09 0.32
C ARG A 605 -2.79 13.28 0.15
N GLY A 606 -2.99 11.97 -0.04
CA GLY A 606 -1.90 11.01 -0.19
C GLY A 606 -1.08 10.77 1.08
N GLU A 607 -1.53 11.30 2.22
CA GLU A 607 -0.83 11.24 3.49
C GLU A 607 -1.54 10.29 4.46
N LEU A 608 -0.77 9.75 5.39
CA LEU A 608 -1.26 8.96 6.53
C LEU A 608 -0.93 9.66 7.84
N ALA A 609 -1.78 9.50 8.85
CA ALA A 609 -1.52 9.98 10.20
C ALA A 609 -1.60 8.82 11.19
N CYS A 610 -0.49 8.48 11.83
CA CYS A 610 -0.47 7.56 12.96
C CYS A 610 -0.77 8.32 14.25
N LEU A 611 -1.92 8.07 14.88
CA LEU A 611 -2.29 8.65 16.16
C LEU A 611 -2.02 7.62 17.27
N VAL A 612 -1.07 7.93 18.14
CA VAL A 612 -0.76 7.13 19.33
C VAL A 612 -1.44 7.77 20.52
N MET A 613 -2.54 7.18 21.00
CA MET A 613 -3.33 7.80 22.05
C MET A 613 -4.03 6.82 22.99
N PRO A 614 -4.27 7.22 24.27
CA PRO A 614 -4.93 6.38 25.24
C PRO A 614 -6.43 6.23 24.93
N LYS A 615 -6.98 5.08 25.31
CA LYS A 615 -8.43 4.87 25.31
C LYS A 615 -9.10 5.22 26.63
N ARG A 616 -8.31 5.38 27.72
CA ARG A 616 -8.83 5.79 29.03
C ARG A 616 -9.09 7.28 29.06
N ASP A 617 -9.96 7.71 29.96
CA ASP A 617 -10.23 9.12 30.18
C ASP A 617 -8.98 9.82 30.67
N ARG A 618 -8.71 11.00 30.11
CA ARG A 618 -7.59 11.86 30.48
C ARG A 618 -8.11 13.22 30.91
N PRO A 619 -7.42 13.92 31.83
CA PRO A 619 -7.74 15.32 32.10
C PRO A 619 -7.75 16.15 30.82
N CYS A 620 -8.53 17.20 30.78
CA CYS A 620 -8.43 18.22 29.75
C CYS A 620 -7.17 19.04 30.03
N TYR A 621 -6.12 18.81 29.25
CA TYR A 621 -4.85 19.53 29.36
C TYR A 621 -4.84 20.84 28.58
N PHE A 622 -5.61 20.90 27.50
CA PHE A 622 -5.62 22.00 26.54
C PHE A 622 -7.04 22.51 26.31
N ASP A 623 -7.25 23.83 26.43
CA ASP A 623 -8.45 24.47 25.95
C ASP A 623 -8.51 24.49 24.40
N GLN A 624 -9.57 25.03 23.81
CA GLN A 624 -9.72 25.11 22.37
C GLN A 624 -8.55 25.83 21.69
N ALA A 625 -8.16 27.01 22.18
CA ALA A 625 -7.12 27.83 21.56
C ALA A 625 -5.76 27.14 21.59
N GLN A 626 -5.44 26.52 22.72
CA GLN A 626 -4.23 25.74 22.93
C GLN A 626 -4.20 24.47 22.05
N ALA A 627 -5.30 23.74 21.94
CA ALA A 627 -5.41 22.55 21.09
C ALA A 627 -5.25 22.89 19.61
N GLU A 628 -5.88 23.98 19.14
CA GLU A 628 -5.74 24.47 17.77
C GLU A 628 -4.31 25.00 17.49
N GLN A 629 -3.67 25.67 18.45
CA GLN A 629 -2.26 26.06 18.33
C GLN A 629 -1.36 24.83 18.25
N LEU A 630 -1.58 23.84 19.12
CA LEU A 630 -0.81 22.60 19.17
C LEU A 630 -0.92 21.83 17.84
N ALA A 631 -2.12 21.77 17.25
CA ALA A 631 -2.33 21.16 15.93
C ALA A 631 -1.60 21.88 14.80
N ARG A 632 -1.49 23.24 14.87
CA ARG A 632 -0.75 24.03 13.87
C ARG A 632 0.75 23.92 14.04
N ASP A 633 1.26 24.07 15.27
CA ASP A 633 2.68 24.21 15.55
C ASP A 633 3.38 22.85 15.80
N GLY A 634 2.63 21.79 16.14
CA GLY A 634 3.14 20.46 16.47
C GLY A 634 3.67 20.32 17.90
N ALA A 635 3.84 21.43 18.62
CA ALA A 635 4.21 21.49 20.03
C ALA A 635 3.74 22.82 20.64
N ILE A 636 3.64 22.87 21.96
CA ILE A 636 3.18 24.06 22.70
C ILE A 636 3.90 24.19 24.06
N VAL A 637 4.14 25.42 24.51
CA VAL A 637 4.54 25.68 25.90
C VAL A 637 3.32 25.51 26.80
N VAL A 638 3.40 24.58 27.74
CA VAL A 638 2.31 24.24 28.68
C VAL A 638 2.36 25.18 29.88
N GLU A 639 3.54 25.33 30.47
CA GLU A 639 3.79 26.26 31.59
C GLU A 639 5.27 26.64 31.65
N GLU A 640 5.56 27.77 32.35
CA GLU A 640 6.91 28.29 32.47
C GLU A 640 7.09 28.95 33.83
N GLN A 641 8.21 28.67 34.47
CA GLN A 641 8.72 29.47 35.63
C GLN A 641 10.03 30.14 35.22
N PRO A 642 10.01 31.45 34.96
CA PRO A 642 11.20 32.16 34.50
C PRO A 642 12.32 32.21 35.55
N GLY A 643 13.56 32.29 35.08
CA GLY A 643 14.74 32.43 35.94
C GLY A 643 16.01 31.99 35.20
N ASN A 644 17.14 32.16 35.89
CA ASN A 644 18.44 31.76 35.35
C ASN A 644 18.58 30.22 35.36
N GLU A 645 19.39 29.68 34.45
CA GLU A 645 19.64 28.24 34.34
C GLU A 645 18.35 27.39 34.24
N ALA A 646 17.36 27.90 33.52
CA ALA A 646 16.08 27.21 33.37
C ALA A 646 16.24 25.87 32.67
N LEU A 647 15.54 24.87 33.20
CA LEU A 647 15.43 23.52 32.58
C LEU A 647 14.38 23.55 31.45
N LEU A 648 14.70 22.98 30.30
CA LEU A 648 13.69 22.68 29.28
C LEU A 648 13.17 21.26 29.47
N LEU A 649 11.91 21.17 29.91
CA LEU A 649 11.19 19.93 30.07
C LEU A 649 10.37 19.66 28.79
N ILE A 650 10.47 18.48 28.21
CA ILE A 650 9.77 18.12 26.99
C ILE A 650 8.96 16.83 27.26
N ALA A 651 7.64 16.89 27.13
CA ALA A 651 6.76 15.74 27.27
C ALA A 651 6.23 15.31 25.90
N ASN A 652 6.29 14.02 25.59
CA ASN A 652 5.73 13.42 24.37
C ASN A 652 4.91 12.18 24.76
N GLY A 653 3.59 12.28 24.63
CA GLY A 653 2.61 11.28 25.05
C GLY A 653 1.75 11.72 26.23
N SER A 654 0.52 11.26 26.31
CA SER A 654 -0.48 11.69 27.30
C SER A 654 -0.07 11.39 28.76
N TYR A 655 0.37 10.15 29.00
CA TYR A 655 0.82 9.74 30.35
C TYR A 655 2.11 10.46 30.74
N GLN A 656 2.99 10.71 29.78
CA GLN A 656 4.24 11.43 29.95
C GLN A 656 4.00 12.90 30.33
N LEU A 657 2.96 13.53 29.74
CA LEU A 657 2.57 14.89 30.13
C LEU A 657 2.12 14.94 31.59
N GLY A 658 1.29 13.98 32.04
CA GLY A 658 0.85 13.89 33.43
C GLY A 658 2.03 13.77 34.41
N GLU A 659 3.00 12.91 34.14
CA GLU A 659 4.20 12.72 34.96
C GLU A 659 5.10 13.98 34.91
N MET A 660 5.20 14.62 33.76
CA MET A 660 6.01 15.86 33.62
C MET A 660 5.39 17.04 34.38
N LEU A 661 4.06 17.18 34.38
CA LEU A 661 3.36 18.19 35.18
C LEU A 661 3.58 17.98 36.68
N ARG A 662 3.59 16.73 37.16
CA ARG A 662 3.94 16.43 38.56
C ARG A 662 5.39 16.83 38.88
N ALA A 663 6.31 16.56 37.99
CA ALA A 663 7.71 16.98 38.15
C ALA A 663 7.86 18.50 38.12
N ALA A 664 7.16 19.17 37.21
CA ALA A 664 7.15 20.64 37.13
C ALA A 664 6.63 21.32 38.40
N LYS A 665 5.54 20.76 38.99
CA LYS A 665 5.04 21.24 40.30
C LYS A 665 6.11 21.18 41.40
N ARG A 666 6.85 20.07 41.48
CA ARG A 666 7.95 19.92 42.47
C ARG A 666 9.13 20.87 42.20
N LEU A 667 9.45 21.13 40.91
CA LEU A 667 10.46 22.12 40.54
C LEU A 667 10.04 23.53 40.98
N LYS A 668 8.76 23.88 40.80
CA LYS A 668 8.19 25.16 41.21
C LYS A 668 8.25 25.33 42.73
N GLU A 669 7.90 24.29 43.51
CA GLU A 669 8.00 24.27 44.97
C GLU A 669 9.46 24.44 45.46
N ALA A 670 10.43 23.95 44.66
CA ALA A 670 11.85 24.09 44.91
C ALA A 670 12.47 25.38 44.31
N ASP A 671 11.67 26.32 43.86
CA ASP A 671 12.07 27.60 43.24
C ASP A 671 13.08 27.41 42.07
N CYS A 672 12.90 26.34 41.28
CA CYS A 672 13.71 26.05 40.13
C CYS A 672 13.06 26.57 38.86
N ALA A 673 13.81 27.35 38.06
CA ALA A 673 13.34 27.83 36.76
C ALA A 673 13.21 26.68 35.75
N TYR A 674 12.11 26.68 35.00
CA TYR A 674 11.87 25.70 33.93
C TYR A 674 10.89 26.24 32.87
N ARG A 675 10.91 25.60 31.68
CA ARG A 675 9.85 25.67 30.66
C ARG A 675 9.42 24.26 30.37
N LEU A 676 8.10 23.99 30.35
CA LEU A 676 7.50 22.73 29.95
C LEU A 676 6.86 22.85 28.56
N VAL A 677 7.35 22.07 27.63
CA VAL A 677 6.82 21.97 26.26
C VAL A 677 6.18 20.61 26.07
N TYR A 678 4.94 20.58 25.56
CA TYR A 678 4.33 19.38 25.04
C TYR A 678 4.63 19.22 23.55
N LEU A 679 5.22 18.08 23.17
CA LEU A 679 5.60 17.72 21.81
C LEU A 679 4.61 16.70 21.25
N GLN A 680 3.64 17.17 20.46
CA GLN A 680 2.59 16.34 19.87
C GLN A 680 3.03 15.67 18.58
N GLU A 681 3.78 16.37 17.73
CA GLU A 681 4.20 15.89 16.39
C GLU A 681 5.74 15.93 16.26
N PRO A 682 6.44 14.90 16.75
CA PRO A 682 7.90 14.84 16.77
C PRO A 682 8.54 14.97 15.37
N GLY A 683 7.88 14.44 14.33
CA GLY A 683 8.38 14.49 12.96
C GLY A 683 8.68 15.90 12.44
N ARG A 684 7.98 16.92 12.95
CA ARG A 684 8.19 18.33 12.57
C ARG A 684 9.46 18.95 13.13
N PHE A 685 10.09 18.32 14.11
CA PHE A 685 11.27 18.82 14.83
C PHE A 685 12.51 17.95 14.62
N ARG A 686 12.43 16.94 13.77
CA ARG A 686 13.60 16.16 13.33
C ARG A 686 14.33 16.86 12.17
N GLY A 687 15.61 16.49 11.94
CA GLY A 687 16.34 16.95 10.76
C GLY A 687 15.71 16.44 9.47
N PRO A 688 15.47 17.30 8.46
CA PRO A 688 14.97 16.87 7.16
C PRO A 688 16.05 16.09 6.42
N ARG A 689 15.66 15.04 5.69
CA ARG A 689 16.59 14.22 4.89
C ARG A 689 16.70 14.69 3.44
N ASP A 690 15.69 15.40 2.96
CA ASP A 690 15.64 15.96 1.60
C ASP A 690 14.77 17.23 1.57
N HIS A 691 14.67 17.84 0.39
CA HIS A 691 13.89 19.06 0.16
C HIS A 691 12.38 18.88 0.36
N TRP A 692 11.84 17.66 0.18
CA TRP A 692 10.43 17.38 0.39
C TRP A 692 10.08 17.40 1.88
N GLU A 693 10.96 16.89 2.73
CA GLU A 693 10.75 16.89 4.16
C GLU A 693 10.90 18.29 4.81
N VAL A 694 11.59 19.22 4.14
CA VAL A 694 11.74 20.61 4.64
C VAL A 694 10.36 21.27 4.82
N VAL A 695 9.40 21.03 3.92
CA VAL A 695 8.07 21.64 3.99
C VAL A 695 7.21 21.08 5.14
N ALA A 696 7.53 19.88 5.63
CA ALA A 696 6.84 19.24 6.75
C ALA A 696 7.37 19.67 8.13
N ARG A 697 8.47 20.43 8.18
CA ARG A 697 9.06 20.94 9.44
C ARG A 697 8.25 22.07 10.04
N ALA A 698 8.38 22.22 11.35
CA ALA A 698 8.02 23.45 12.02
C ALA A 698 8.90 24.60 11.49
N SER A 699 8.35 25.82 11.36
CA SER A 699 9.15 26.97 10.98
C SER A 699 10.24 27.24 12.02
N GLU A 700 11.34 27.86 11.61
CA GLU A 700 12.46 28.19 12.49
C GLU A 700 11.99 29.02 13.69
N GLY A 701 11.12 30.02 13.47
CA GLY A 701 10.57 30.82 14.55
C GLY A 701 9.71 30.04 15.55
N VAL A 702 9.00 28.99 15.11
CA VAL A 702 8.29 28.07 16.02
C VAL A 702 9.28 27.21 16.80
N ALA A 703 10.27 26.65 16.14
CA ALA A 703 11.27 25.81 16.80
C ALA A 703 12.10 26.58 17.83
N GLU A 704 12.57 27.77 17.48
CA GLU A 704 13.35 28.65 18.36
C GLU A 704 12.53 29.12 19.57
N ARG A 705 11.27 29.49 19.37
CA ARG A 705 10.36 29.86 20.46
C ARG A 705 10.14 28.72 21.46
N LEU A 706 9.98 27.49 20.98
CA LEU A 706 9.67 26.31 21.79
C LEU A 706 10.92 25.69 22.42
N PHE A 707 12.03 25.65 21.69
CA PHE A 707 13.28 24.97 22.08
C PHE A 707 14.49 25.89 21.97
N PRO A 708 14.51 27.06 22.65
CA PRO A 708 15.57 28.03 22.50
C PRO A 708 16.95 27.46 22.90
N ASP A 709 17.98 27.84 22.15
CA ASP A 709 19.35 27.34 22.36
C ASP A 709 19.90 27.74 23.73
N ALA A 710 19.46 28.86 24.27
CA ALA A 710 19.84 29.31 25.60
C ALA A 710 19.41 28.35 26.73
N MET A 711 18.41 27.49 26.50
CA MET A 711 17.98 26.46 27.45
C MET A 711 18.71 25.15 27.16
N GLU A 712 19.96 25.05 27.56
CA GLU A 712 20.84 23.92 27.24
C GLU A 712 20.52 22.65 28.02
N MET A 713 20.03 22.74 29.28
CA MET A 713 19.67 21.58 30.10
C MET A 713 18.26 21.08 29.73
N ARG A 714 18.17 19.95 29.05
CA ARG A 714 16.91 19.41 28.48
C ARG A 714 16.59 18.02 29.01
N VAL A 715 15.34 17.83 29.44
CA VAL A 715 14.82 16.51 29.86
C VAL A 715 13.62 16.17 28.98
N LEU A 716 13.76 15.14 28.15
CA LEU A 716 12.68 14.55 27.38
C LEU A 716 12.09 13.36 28.15
N LEU A 717 10.76 13.35 28.33
CA LEU A 717 9.99 12.17 28.74
C LEU A 717 9.08 11.80 27.58
N THR A 718 9.33 10.66 26.96
CA THR A 718 8.64 10.23 25.73
C THR A 718 7.87 8.94 25.93
N HIS A 719 6.80 8.79 25.13
CA HIS A 719 6.06 7.53 24.95
C HIS A 719 6.95 6.41 24.39
N MET A 720 7.83 6.76 23.48
CA MET A 720 8.73 5.87 22.73
C MET A 720 9.93 5.40 23.56
N ARG A 721 10.75 4.54 22.97
CA ARG A 721 12.08 4.21 23.51
C ARG A 721 12.97 5.45 23.47
N PRO A 722 13.68 5.79 24.59
CA PRO A 722 14.48 7.01 24.68
C PRO A 722 15.57 7.12 23.62
N GLU A 723 16.22 6.01 23.29
CA GLU A 723 17.27 5.92 22.27
C GLU A 723 16.75 6.22 20.86
N VAL A 724 15.55 5.77 20.51
CA VAL A 724 14.91 6.05 19.23
C VAL A 724 14.48 7.52 19.16
N ALA A 725 13.76 7.98 20.18
CA ALA A 725 13.32 9.39 20.26
C ALA A 725 14.52 10.35 20.17
N ARG A 726 15.60 10.05 20.89
CA ARG A 726 16.82 10.87 20.86
C ARG A 726 17.48 10.86 19.49
N GLY A 727 17.52 9.71 18.79
CA GLY A 727 18.08 9.59 17.46
C GLY A 727 17.35 10.46 16.44
N HIS A 728 16.03 10.58 16.53
CA HIS A 728 15.24 11.43 15.64
C HIS A 728 15.25 12.92 16.06
N LEU A 729 15.22 13.19 17.36
CA LEU A 729 15.07 14.53 17.91
C LEU A 729 16.41 15.21 18.26
N TRP A 730 17.53 14.76 17.68
CA TRP A 730 18.83 15.37 17.91
C TRP A 730 18.86 16.91 17.67
N PRO A 731 18.06 17.50 16.73
CA PRO A 731 18.07 18.95 16.57
C PRO A 731 17.57 19.71 17.83
N ILE A 732 16.65 19.10 18.58
CA ILE A 732 16.14 19.67 19.82
C ILE A 732 16.75 19.03 21.08
N LEU A 733 17.70 18.11 20.93
CA LEU A 733 18.47 17.45 22.00
C LEU A 733 19.96 17.41 21.64
N PRO A 734 20.60 18.56 21.38
CA PRO A 734 21.89 18.59 20.67
C PRO A 734 23.08 18.06 21.48
N ASP A 735 23.08 18.19 22.81
CA ASP A 735 24.20 17.77 23.67
C ASP A 735 23.83 16.60 24.57
N ALA A 736 24.53 15.47 24.36
CA ALA A 736 24.34 14.27 25.17
C ALA A 736 24.62 14.44 26.67
N ARG A 737 25.47 15.40 27.05
CA ARG A 737 25.83 15.67 28.45
C ARG A 737 24.80 16.58 29.13
N LYS A 738 24.17 17.49 28.36
CA LYS A 738 23.17 18.46 28.84
C LYS A 738 21.73 17.99 28.56
N CYS A 739 21.53 16.87 27.86
CA CYS A 739 20.22 16.33 27.55
C CYS A 739 20.01 14.94 28.16
N SER A 740 18.84 14.70 28.75
CA SER A 740 18.40 13.41 29.26
C SER A 740 17.12 13.00 28.57
N ALA A 741 17.02 11.75 28.13
CA ALA A 741 15.80 11.15 27.57
C ALA A 741 15.35 9.97 28.44
N LEU A 742 14.06 9.97 28.79
CA LEU A 742 13.37 8.93 29.55
C LEU A 742 12.16 8.45 28.73
N GLY A 743 11.80 7.17 28.84
CA GLY A 743 10.69 6.58 28.08
C GLY A 743 10.60 5.08 28.27
N TYR A 744 9.95 4.40 27.31
CA TYR A 744 9.75 2.97 27.36
C TYR A 744 11.07 2.19 27.22
N ARG A 745 11.29 1.18 28.09
CA ARG A 745 12.53 0.39 28.16
C ARG A 745 12.31 -1.11 28.05
N ASN A 746 11.23 -1.52 27.41
CA ASN A 746 10.79 -2.92 27.34
C ASN A 746 10.62 -3.57 28.73
N ARG A 747 10.22 -2.78 29.73
CA ARG A 747 9.87 -3.26 31.07
C ARG A 747 8.37 -3.21 31.20
N GLY A 748 7.75 -4.36 31.29
CA GLY A 748 6.31 -4.51 31.32
C GLY A 748 5.88 -5.66 32.20
N GLY A 749 4.64 -6.06 32.06
CA GLY A 749 4.01 -7.13 32.79
C GLY A 749 2.61 -6.73 33.23
N THR A 750 2.08 -7.40 34.26
CA THR A 750 0.79 -7.05 34.87
C THR A 750 1.00 -5.89 35.82
N LEU A 751 1.06 -4.67 35.28
CA LEU A 751 1.29 -3.43 35.98
C LEU A 751 0.19 -2.42 35.64
N ASP A 752 -0.16 -1.59 36.62
CA ASP A 752 -0.99 -0.41 36.35
C ASP A 752 -0.15 0.74 35.73
N GLU A 753 -0.79 1.87 35.49
CA GLU A 753 -0.13 3.05 34.87
C GLU A 753 1.11 3.50 35.65
N PHE A 754 0.99 3.61 36.99
CA PHE A 754 2.13 3.97 37.84
C PHE A 754 3.22 2.90 37.77
N GLY A 755 2.87 1.63 37.84
CA GLY A 755 3.81 0.52 37.74
C GLY A 755 4.57 0.53 36.41
N MET A 756 3.90 0.83 35.30
CA MET A 756 4.52 0.99 33.98
C MET A 756 5.50 2.16 33.96
N GLN A 757 5.12 3.33 34.50
CA GLN A 757 6.01 4.49 34.57
C GLN A 757 7.24 4.21 35.44
N PHE A 758 7.03 3.60 36.61
CA PHE A 758 8.13 3.29 37.52
C PHE A 758 9.08 2.21 36.97
N ALA A 759 8.56 1.10 36.46
CA ALA A 759 9.37 0.02 35.88
C ALA A 759 10.25 0.50 34.72
N ASN A 760 9.76 1.42 33.90
CA ASN A 760 10.48 2.01 32.78
C ASN A 760 11.35 3.23 33.17
N ARG A 761 11.39 3.59 34.46
CA ARG A 761 12.10 4.79 34.98
C ARG A 761 11.64 6.08 34.29
N ALA A 762 10.36 6.16 34.04
CA ALA A 762 9.67 7.25 33.35
C ALA A 762 8.71 8.04 34.26
N SER A 763 8.73 7.82 35.57
CA SER A 763 7.90 8.52 36.54
C SER A 763 8.43 9.97 36.79
N TRP A 764 7.56 10.83 37.33
CA TRP A 764 7.92 12.20 37.71
C TRP A 764 9.19 12.29 38.60
N ALA A 765 9.36 11.33 39.53
CA ALA A 765 10.54 11.27 40.39
C ALA A 765 11.83 10.91 39.58
N ASN A 766 11.73 10.10 38.55
CA ASN A 766 12.85 9.83 37.62
C ASN A 766 13.20 11.09 36.80
N VAL A 767 12.21 11.89 36.41
CA VAL A 767 12.42 13.20 35.77
C VAL A 767 13.19 14.12 36.70
N LEU A 768 12.76 14.26 37.98
CA LEU A 768 13.48 15.10 38.99
C LEU A 768 14.91 14.59 39.24
N ALA A 769 15.11 13.28 39.29
CA ALA A 769 16.46 12.72 39.39
C ALA A 769 17.36 13.06 38.18
N ALA A 770 16.76 13.13 36.98
CA ALA A 770 17.47 13.59 35.77
C ALA A 770 17.76 15.10 35.84
N CYS A 771 16.83 15.91 36.29
CA CYS A 771 17.03 17.37 36.52
C CYS A 771 18.13 17.62 37.53
N ALA A 772 18.12 16.95 38.68
CA ALA A 772 19.16 17.07 39.69
C ALA A 772 20.57 16.73 39.12
N ARG A 773 20.65 15.68 38.34
CA ARG A 773 21.90 15.28 37.68
C ARG A 773 22.38 16.35 36.69
N LEU A 774 21.52 16.91 35.86
CA LEU A 774 21.90 17.96 34.90
C LEU A 774 22.33 19.26 35.59
N ARG A 775 21.70 19.61 36.70
CA ARG A 775 22.08 20.75 37.55
C ARG A 775 23.27 20.47 38.46
N ASN A 776 23.82 19.27 38.43
CA ASN A 776 24.91 18.85 39.31
C ASN A 776 24.63 19.04 40.81
N VAL A 777 23.38 18.74 41.25
CA VAL A 777 22.95 18.78 42.65
C VAL A 777 22.55 17.37 43.12
N PRO A 778 22.59 17.09 44.43
CA PRO A 778 22.12 15.84 45.00
C PRO A 778 20.64 15.61 44.66
N ARG A 779 20.21 14.35 44.44
CA ARG A 779 18.78 14.03 44.22
C ARG A 779 17.87 14.53 45.33
N THR A 780 18.36 14.55 46.56
CA THR A 780 17.65 15.06 47.73
C THR A 780 17.43 16.58 47.73
N ALA A 781 17.96 17.32 46.77
CA ALA A 781 17.60 18.71 46.54
C ALA A 781 16.18 18.85 45.90
N LEU A 782 15.68 17.84 45.22
CA LEU A 782 14.40 17.85 44.52
C LEU A 782 13.44 16.70 44.98
N LEU A 783 13.97 15.72 45.69
CA LEU A 783 13.27 14.56 46.21
C LEU A 783 13.47 14.42 47.72
N THR A 784 12.51 13.90 48.45
CA THR A 784 12.73 13.45 49.82
C THR A 784 13.73 12.30 49.88
N ARG A 785 14.27 11.96 51.08
CA ARG A 785 15.20 10.83 51.24
C ARG A 785 14.57 9.51 50.78
N ASP A 786 13.31 9.30 51.13
CA ASP A 786 12.59 8.06 50.83
C ASP A 786 12.24 7.96 49.34
N GLU A 787 11.81 9.05 48.70
CA GLU A 787 11.59 9.13 47.25
C GLU A 787 12.92 8.87 46.47
N ALA A 788 14.02 9.47 46.91
CA ALA A 788 15.32 9.23 46.32
C ALA A 788 15.81 7.77 46.49
N ALA A 789 15.47 7.12 47.60
CA ALA A 789 15.74 5.71 47.86
C ALA A 789 14.87 4.82 46.94
N ALA A 790 13.60 5.15 46.79
CA ALA A 790 12.69 4.43 45.87
C ALA A 790 13.16 4.50 44.42
N VAL A 791 13.51 5.68 43.91
CA VAL A 791 14.10 5.87 42.57
C VAL A 791 15.41 5.11 42.40
N ALA A 792 16.19 4.94 43.48
CA ALA A 792 17.43 4.17 43.47
C ALA A 792 17.20 2.63 43.59
N GLY A 793 15.97 2.15 43.69
CA GLY A 793 15.62 0.73 43.90
C GLY A 793 15.93 0.19 45.29
N LYS A 794 15.96 1.08 46.30
CA LYS A 794 16.32 0.77 47.70
C LYS A 794 15.19 1.07 48.70
N GLY A 795 14.06 1.56 48.23
CA GLY A 795 12.90 1.94 49.04
C GLY A 795 11.59 1.43 48.47
N ASP A 796 10.46 1.68 49.17
CA ASP A 796 9.14 1.34 48.68
C ASP A 796 8.71 2.27 47.53
N PRO A 797 8.49 1.76 46.30
CA PRO A 797 8.04 2.59 45.20
C PRO A 797 6.64 3.18 45.38
N GLN A 798 5.80 2.64 46.26
CA GLN A 798 4.42 3.10 46.45
C GLN A 798 4.36 4.56 46.97
N ILE A 799 5.38 5.04 47.65
CA ILE A 799 5.46 6.46 48.08
C ILE A 799 5.48 7.45 46.91
N LEU A 800 5.84 6.99 45.69
CA LEU A 800 5.88 7.81 44.48
C LEU A 800 4.53 7.86 43.77
N ARG A 801 3.56 7.03 44.16
CA ARG A 801 2.26 6.97 43.52
C ARG A 801 1.48 8.29 43.60
N GLY A 802 1.60 9.01 44.73
CA GLY A 802 0.87 10.25 45.02
C GLY A 802 -0.60 9.98 45.38
N ASP A 803 -1.25 10.96 45.99
CA ASP A 803 -2.70 10.90 46.17
C ASP A 803 -3.38 10.97 44.81
N ALA A 804 -4.34 10.05 44.55
CA ALA A 804 -5.06 9.93 43.34
C ALA A 804 -5.95 11.13 43.01
#